data_70579a255fc452f9a70a1281b242191e
#
_entry.id   70579a255fc452f9a70a1281b242191e
#
_cell.length_a   1.000
_cell.length_b   1.000
_cell.length_c   1.000
_cell.angle_alpha   90.00
_cell.angle_beta   90.00
_cell.angle_gamma   90.00
#
_symmetry.space_group_name_H-M   'P 1'
#
loop_
_entity.id
_entity.type
_entity.pdbx_description
1 polymer ?
#
loop_
_entity_poly.entity_id
_entity_poly.type
_entity_poly.pdbx_seq_one_letter_code
_entity_poly.pdbx_strand_id
1 'polypeptide(L)'
;MSELSRVSVTALKGVGEAMAEKLAKVGLETLQDVLFHLPLRYQDRTRIVPIGALRPGQDAVIEGVVSGADVVMGKRRSLLVRLGDGTGVVSLRFYHFSNAQKESMKRGTHLRCFGEARPGASGLEIYHPEYRAITGDEPAPVEQTLTPIYPTTEGLTQQRLRQLCQQSLAMLGPESLPDWLPEELARDYQLAPLDDAIRYLHHPPADADVEELALGHHWAQHRLAFEELLTHQLSQQRLRESLRSQRAPALPVAKKLPKQFLANLGFAPTGAQQRVGKEVAYDLSQPEPMLRLIQGDVGSGKTVVAALAALQALEAGYQVALMAPTEILAEQHYINFQRWLEPLGVGVAWLAGKLKGKARVASLEQIAGGTPMVVGTHALFQDEVQFKNLALVIIDEQHRFGVQQRLALRKKGVGGLMCPHQLIMTATPIPRTLAMSAYADLDTSILDELPPGRTPVNTVLVADSRRLEVVERVRAACAEGRQAYWVCTLIEESEELTCKAAETTYEELSSALGDVRVGLIHGRMKPAEKAAIMAEFKQGALQLLVATTVIEVGVDVPNSSLMIIENPERLGLAQLHQLRGRVGRGSAVSHCVLLYHPPLSQIGRQRLGIMRETNDGFVIAEKDLELRGPGEMLGTRQTGLLQFKVADLMRDADLLPAVRDAAQALLERWPQHVSPLLDRWLRHGQQYGQV
;
A
#
# COMPACT_ATOMS: atom_id res chain seq x y z
N MET A 1 29.83 3.81 -8.58
CA MET A 1 29.15 5.11 -8.38
C MET A 1 29.52 6.04 -9.52
N SER A 2 28.54 6.75 -10.11
CA SER A 2 28.78 7.72 -11.18
C SER A 2 29.56 8.94 -10.63
N GLU A 3 30.24 9.69 -11.51
CA GLU A 3 30.93 10.92 -11.12
C GLU A 3 29.91 11.93 -10.58
N LEU A 4 28.78 12.14 -11.28
CA LEU A 4 27.73 13.07 -10.87
C LEU A 4 27.06 12.71 -9.53
N SER A 5 27.20 11.48 -9.09
CA SER A 5 26.70 11.05 -7.79
C SER A 5 27.55 11.51 -6.60
N ARG A 6 28.77 11.99 -6.86
CA ARG A 6 29.70 12.50 -5.85
C ARG A 6 29.79 14.02 -5.86
N VAL A 7 29.33 14.67 -6.92
CA VAL A 7 29.37 16.13 -7.05
C VAL A 7 28.15 16.73 -6.34
N SER A 8 28.40 17.54 -5.32
CA SER A 8 27.38 18.27 -4.58
C SER A 8 26.65 19.29 -5.47
N VAL A 9 25.36 19.55 -5.19
CA VAL A 9 24.56 20.63 -5.82
C VAL A 9 25.19 22.01 -5.63
N THR A 10 26.07 22.20 -4.66
CA THR A 10 26.82 23.46 -4.45
C THR A 10 27.80 23.81 -5.60
N ALA A 11 28.12 22.83 -6.46
CA ALA A 11 28.92 23.07 -7.68
C ALA A 11 28.13 23.86 -8.75
N LEU A 12 26.79 23.91 -8.66
CA LEU A 12 25.93 24.63 -9.60
C LEU A 12 25.95 26.14 -9.31
N LYS A 13 25.99 26.95 -10.38
CA LYS A 13 25.97 28.41 -10.25
C LYS A 13 24.75 28.91 -9.49
N GLY A 14 25.01 29.65 -8.41
CA GLY A 14 24.03 30.28 -7.54
C GLY A 14 23.42 29.34 -6.51
N VAL A 15 24.03 28.21 -6.22
CA VAL A 15 23.68 27.34 -5.09
C VAL A 15 24.67 27.59 -3.97
N GLY A 16 24.30 28.43 -3.00
CA GLY A 16 25.02 28.58 -1.72
C GLY A 16 24.41 27.66 -0.66
N GLU A 17 24.97 27.68 0.55
CA GLU A 17 24.53 26.80 1.69
C GLU A 17 23.02 26.85 1.94
N ALA A 18 22.43 28.05 2.04
CA ALA A 18 20.99 28.22 2.28
C ALA A 18 20.10 27.64 1.16
N MET A 19 20.59 27.60 -0.09
CA MET A 19 19.88 26.98 -1.20
C MET A 19 20.06 25.46 -1.16
N ALA A 20 21.27 24.97 -0.85
CA ALA A 20 21.54 23.55 -0.70
C ALA A 20 20.68 22.92 0.40
N GLU A 21 20.46 23.60 1.54
CA GLU A 21 19.55 23.15 2.59
C GLU A 21 18.10 23.03 2.11
N LYS A 22 17.64 23.95 1.23
CA LYS A 22 16.30 23.85 0.64
C LYS A 22 16.18 22.71 -0.35
N LEU A 23 17.22 22.48 -1.14
CA LEU A 23 17.31 21.37 -2.08
C LEU A 23 17.35 20.02 -1.35
N ALA A 24 18.08 19.92 -0.24
CA ALA A 24 18.13 18.73 0.61
C ALA A 24 16.74 18.32 1.17
N LYS A 25 15.84 19.31 1.45
CA LYS A 25 14.47 19.02 1.89
C LYS A 25 13.62 18.27 0.86
N VAL A 26 13.97 18.36 -0.42
CA VAL A 26 13.36 17.60 -1.52
C VAL A 26 14.27 16.48 -2.03
N GLY A 27 15.29 16.10 -1.25
CA GLY A 27 16.19 15.00 -1.58
C GLY A 27 17.23 15.28 -2.66
N LEU A 28 17.54 16.55 -2.94
CA LEU A 28 18.49 16.96 -3.97
C LEU A 28 19.82 17.38 -3.33
N GLU A 29 20.76 16.47 -3.21
CA GLU A 29 22.07 16.69 -2.60
C GLU A 29 23.21 16.68 -3.63
N THR A 30 23.05 15.92 -4.72
CA THR A 30 24.04 15.73 -5.77
C THR A 30 23.49 16.10 -7.15
N LEU A 31 24.39 16.25 -8.13
CA LEU A 31 23.98 16.51 -9.52
C LEU A 31 23.16 15.35 -10.10
N GLN A 32 23.48 14.11 -9.71
CA GLN A 32 22.67 12.96 -10.09
C GLN A 32 21.24 13.09 -9.55
N ASP A 33 21.06 13.53 -8.30
CA ASP A 33 19.71 13.69 -7.74
C ASP A 33 18.90 14.74 -8.52
N VAL A 34 19.55 15.82 -8.99
CA VAL A 34 18.91 16.83 -9.84
C VAL A 34 18.45 16.24 -11.18
N LEU A 35 19.27 15.38 -11.82
CA LEU A 35 18.94 14.72 -13.08
C LEU A 35 17.81 13.69 -12.93
N PHE A 36 17.69 13.06 -11.76
CA PHE A 36 16.60 12.12 -11.45
C PHE A 36 15.40 12.79 -10.75
N HIS A 37 15.41 14.12 -10.61
CA HIS A 37 14.27 14.91 -10.17
C HIS A 37 13.38 15.22 -11.37
N LEU A 38 12.57 14.27 -11.78
CA LEU A 38 11.79 14.34 -13.01
C LEU A 38 10.62 15.30 -12.91
N PRO A 39 10.19 15.91 -14.03
CA PRO A 39 9.00 16.75 -14.08
C PRO A 39 7.72 15.96 -13.75
N LEU A 40 6.81 16.56 -13.02
CA LEU A 40 5.46 16.05 -12.74
C LEU A 40 4.55 16.17 -13.97
N ARG A 41 4.74 17.24 -14.74
CA ARG A 41 3.94 17.55 -15.92
C ARG A 41 4.67 18.57 -16.80
N TYR A 42 4.14 18.81 -17.97
CA TYR A 42 4.69 19.76 -18.93
C TYR A 42 3.66 20.82 -19.30
N GLN A 43 4.15 22.01 -19.65
CA GLN A 43 3.36 23.12 -20.19
C GLN A 43 3.80 23.38 -21.62
N ASP A 44 2.83 23.46 -22.57
CA ASP A 44 3.13 23.85 -23.94
C ASP A 44 3.28 25.38 -24.03
N ARG A 45 4.54 25.83 -24.12
CA ARG A 45 4.90 27.24 -24.35
C ARG A 45 5.54 27.47 -25.71
N THR A 46 5.42 26.48 -26.60
CA THR A 46 6.11 26.48 -27.91
C THR A 46 5.36 27.22 -28.98
N ARG A 47 4.08 27.56 -28.73
CA ARG A 47 3.21 28.27 -29.69
C ARG A 47 2.44 29.38 -29.01
N ILE A 48 2.27 30.50 -29.80
CA ILE A 48 1.43 31.59 -29.38
C ILE A 48 0.00 31.31 -29.84
N VAL A 49 -0.94 31.35 -28.91
CA VAL A 49 -2.37 31.16 -29.17
C VAL A 49 -3.04 32.50 -29.40
N PRO A 50 -3.78 32.70 -30.50
CA PRO A 50 -4.58 33.93 -30.69
C PRO A 50 -5.57 34.10 -29.53
N ILE A 51 -5.70 35.32 -29.00
CA ILE A 51 -6.54 35.62 -27.84
C ILE A 51 -8.01 35.23 -28.10
N GLY A 52 -8.49 35.44 -29.34
CA GLY A 52 -9.85 35.06 -29.74
C GLY A 52 -10.09 33.53 -29.81
N ALA A 53 -9.04 32.71 -29.80
CA ALA A 53 -9.11 31.22 -29.83
C ALA A 53 -8.99 30.61 -28.42
N LEU A 54 -8.76 31.40 -27.37
CA LEU A 54 -8.61 30.89 -25.98
C LEU A 54 -9.90 30.20 -25.51
N ARG A 55 -9.71 29.09 -24.77
CA ARG A 55 -10.80 28.36 -24.13
C ARG A 55 -10.66 28.41 -22.61
N PRO A 56 -11.78 28.40 -21.85
CA PRO A 56 -11.73 28.29 -20.39
C PRO A 56 -10.99 27.02 -19.95
N GLY A 57 -10.09 27.14 -18.96
CA GLY A 57 -9.26 26.05 -18.43
C GLY A 57 -8.01 25.73 -19.26
N GLN A 58 -7.75 26.47 -20.34
CA GLN A 58 -6.58 26.29 -21.20
C GLN A 58 -5.38 27.10 -20.69
N ASP A 59 -4.25 26.42 -20.48
CA ASP A 59 -2.93 27.09 -20.36
C ASP A 59 -2.45 27.50 -21.75
N ALA A 60 -2.06 28.77 -21.93
CA ALA A 60 -1.63 29.28 -23.22
C ALA A 60 -0.58 30.38 -23.10
N VAL A 61 0.31 30.43 -24.09
CA VAL A 61 1.11 31.64 -24.39
C VAL A 61 0.31 32.54 -25.31
N ILE A 62 0.14 33.78 -24.91
CA ILE A 62 -0.53 34.81 -25.70
C ILE A 62 0.36 36.02 -25.89
N GLU A 63 0.20 36.72 -26.98
CA GLU A 63 0.81 38.03 -27.22
C GLU A 63 -0.24 39.04 -27.52
N GLY A 64 0.01 40.29 -27.13
CA GLY A 64 -0.89 41.36 -27.43
C GLY A 64 -0.38 42.71 -26.95
N VAL A 65 -1.12 43.73 -27.31
CA VAL A 65 -0.86 45.12 -26.91
C VAL A 65 -1.80 45.52 -25.78
N VAL A 66 -1.25 46.13 -24.74
CA VAL A 66 -2.03 46.63 -23.60
C VAL A 66 -2.93 47.79 -24.07
N SER A 67 -4.23 47.58 -23.98
CA SER A 67 -5.23 48.61 -24.28
C SER A 67 -5.60 49.49 -23.07
N GLY A 68 -5.39 49.01 -21.85
CA GLY A 68 -5.62 49.72 -20.60
C GLY A 68 -5.14 48.94 -19.38
N ALA A 69 -4.76 49.66 -18.32
CA ALA A 69 -4.31 49.08 -17.04
C ALA A 69 -4.90 49.91 -15.89
N ASP A 70 -5.87 49.31 -15.20
CA ASP A 70 -6.68 49.98 -14.17
C ASP A 70 -6.52 49.28 -12.82
N VAL A 71 -6.48 50.07 -11.75
CA VAL A 71 -6.56 49.49 -10.38
C VAL A 71 -8.02 49.40 -9.99
N VAL A 72 -8.53 48.21 -9.85
CA VAL A 72 -9.92 47.92 -9.52
C VAL A 72 -10.05 47.61 -8.03
N MET A 73 -10.99 48.28 -7.38
CA MET A 73 -11.35 48.05 -5.98
C MET A 73 -12.58 47.15 -5.93
N GLY A 74 -12.40 45.89 -5.57
CA GLY A 74 -13.47 44.91 -5.33
C GLY A 74 -13.34 44.33 -3.91
N LYS A 75 -13.66 43.06 -3.71
CA LYS A 75 -13.37 42.35 -2.42
C LYS A 75 -11.89 42.43 -2.04
N ARG A 76 -11.01 42.52 -3.03
CA ARG A 76 -9.57 42.79 -2.89
C ARG A 76 -9.13 43.75 -3.97
N ARG A 77 -8.19 44.66 -3.65
CA ARG A 77 -7.52 45.51 -4.60
C ARG A 77 -6.78 44.68 -5.64
N SER A 78 -6.97 44.95 -6.94
CA SER A 78 -6.28 44.22 -8.01
C SER A 78 -5.93 45.18 -9.17
N LEU A 79 -4.82 44.89 -9.85
CA LEU A 79 -4.47 45.51 -11.13
C LEU A 79 -5.10 44.67 -12.23
N LEU A 80 -5.93 45.30 -13.07
CA LEU A 80 -6.57 44.69 -14.23
C LEU A 80 -5.96 45.31 -15.50
N VAL A 81 -5.30 44.47 -16.29
CA VAL A 81 -4.66 44.87 -17.55
C VAL A 81 -5.40 44.20 -18.71
N ARG A 82 -5.88 44.99 -19.67
CA ARG A 82 -6.56 44.48 -20.86
C ARG A 82 -5.55 44.33 -21.98
N LEU A 83 -5.42 43.11 -22.49
CA LEU A 83 -4.51 42.76 -23.57
C LEU A 83 -5.28 42.35 -24.80
N GLY A 84 -4.93 42.85 -25.96
CA GLY A 84 -5.57 42.52 -27.23
C GLY A 84 -4.56 42.31 -28.34
N ASP A 85 -4.88 41.37 -29.26
CA ASP A 85 -4.05 40.99 -30.43
C ASP A 85 -4.76 41.24 -31.76
N GLY A 86 -5.94 41.87 -31.74
CA GLY A 86 -6.78 42.05 -32.93
C GLY A 86 -7.76 40.88 -33.19
N THR A 87 -7.54 39.70 -32.62
CA THR A 87 -8.50 38.57 -32.70
C THR A 87 -9.44 38.52 -31.50
N GLY A 88 -9.01 39.08 -30.36
CA GLY A 88 -9.78 39.12 -29.12
C GLY A 88 -9.14 39.98 -28.06
N VAL A 89 -9.80 40.05 -26.89
CA VAL A 89 -9.31 40.74 -25.70
C VAL A 89 -9.42 39.83 -24.48
N VAL A 90 -8.35 39.79 -23.67
CA VAL A 90 -8.28 39.06 -22.40
C VAL A 90 -7.86 40.01 -21.28
N SER A 91 -8.33 39.77 -20.07
CA SER A 91 -7.97 40.55 -18.89
C SER A 91 -6.92 39.81 -18.06
N LEU A 92 -5.78 40.44 -17.78
CA LEU A 92 -4.75 39.96 -16.86
C LEU A 92 -5.04 40.56 -15.48
N ARG A 93 -5.13 39.70 -14.43
CA ARG A 93 -5.47 40.17 -13.09
C ARG A 93 -4.38 39.84 -12.08
N PHE A 94 -3.89 40.89 -11.38
CA PHE A 94 -2.86 40.79 -10.35
C PHE A 94 -3.40 41.28 -9.00
N TYR A 95 -3.51 40.44 -8.00
CA TYR A 95 -3.90 40.82 -6.64
C TYR A 95 -2.73 41.38 -5.83
N HIS A 96 -1.51 40.97 -6.14
CA HIS A 96 -0.29 41.51 -5.59
C HIS A 96 0.53 42.12 -6.70
N PHE A 97 0.72 43.42 -6.65
CA PHE A 97 1.47 44.17 -7.68
C PHE A 97 2.19 45.36 -7.07
N SER A 98 3.36 45.69 -7.64
CA SER A 98 4.12 46.92 -7.33
C SER A 98 3.78 48.05 -8.27
N ASN A 99 4.13 49.30 -7.88
CA ASN A 99 3.99 50.42 -8.78
C ASN A 99 4.88 50.29 -10.02
N ALA A 100 6.08 49.71 -9.89
CA ALA A 100 6.95 49.43 -11.03
C ALA A 100 6.28 48.46 -12.02
N GLN A 101 5.59 47.43 -11.53
CA GLN A 101 4.85 46.48 -12.37
C GLN A 101 3.69 47.17 -13.11
N LYS A 102 2.94 48.04 -12.42
CA LYS A 102 1.87 48.84 -13.07
C LYS A 102 2.45 49.75 -14.16
N GLU A 103 3.57 50.42 -13.91
CA GLU A 103 4.24 51.30 -14.87
C GLU A 103 4.80 50.53 -16.08
N SER A 104 5.23 49.25 -15.92
CA SER A 104 5.70 48.39 -17.01
C SER A 104 4.57 47.88 -17.92
N MET A 105 3.29 48.02 -17.52
CA MET A 105 2.10 47.57 -18.28
C MET A 105 1.25 48.75 -18.77
N LYS A 106 1.88 49.84 -19.23
CA LYS A 106 1.18 50.99 -19.77
C LYS A 106 0.52 50.67 -21.11
N ARG A 107 -0.51 51.44 -21.43
CA ARG A 107 -1.16 51.37 -22.74
C ARG A 107 -0.13 51.47 -23.87
N GLY A 108 -0.21 50.59 -24.84
CA GLY A 108 0.71 50.48 -25.96
C GLY A 108 1.90 49.54 -25.70
N THR A 109 2.08 49.03 -24.49
CA THR A 109 3.14 48.05 -24.23
C THR A 109 2.77 46.71 -24.88
N HIS A 110 3.69 46.10 -25.62
CA HIS A 110 3.54 44.75 -26.17
C HIS A 110 3.99 43.74 -25.14
N LEU A 111 3.10 42.81 -24.74
CA LEU A 111 3.37 41.81 -23.73
C LEU A 111 3.18 40.40 -24.31
N ARG A 112 4.07 39.51 -23.97
CA ARG A 112 3.85 38.05 -24.05
C ARG A 112 3.52 37.55 -22.65
N CYS A 113 2.43 36.81 -22.51
CA CYS A 113 1.94 36.31 -21.24
C CYS A 113 1.70 34.80 -21.34
N PHE A 114 1.94 34.11 -20.23
CA PHE A 114 1.57 32.69 -20.08
C PHE A 114 0.72 32.48 -18.83
N GLY A 115 -0.38 31.73 -18.95
CA GLY A 115 -1.24 31.38 -17.84
C GLY A 115 -2.53 30.72 -18.29
N GLU A 116 -3.29 30.24 -17.30
CA GLU A 116 -4.57 29.58 -17.51
C GLU A 116 -5.69 30.63 -17.74
N ALA A 117 -6.39 30.47 -18.84
CA ALA A 117 -7.57 31.31 -19.17
C ALA A 117 -8.79 30.82 -18.36
N ARG A 118 -9.34 31.67 -17.52
CA ARG A 118 -10.50 31.36 -16.69
C ARG A 118 -11.67 32.29 -17.00
N PRO A 119 -12.94 31.87 -16.83
CA PRO A 119 -14.08 32.73 -16.91
C PRO A 119 -14.00 33.88 -15.88
N GLY A 120 -14.14 35.09 -16.30
CA GLY A 120 -14.17 36.29 -15.44
C GLY A 120 -15.40 37.14 -15.67
N ALA A 121 -15.51 38.26 -14.95
CA ALA A 121 -16.68 39.15 -15.02
C ALA A 121 -16.91 39.81 -16.39
N SER A 122 -15.85 39.99 -17.18
CA SER A 122 -15.91 40.70 -18.49
C SER A 122 -15.36 39.83 -19.63
N GLY A 123 -15.44 38.52 -19.53
CA GLY A 123 -14.87 37.59 -20.51
C GLY A 123 -13.78 36.69 -19.85
N LEU A 124 -12.80 36.28 -20.65
CA LEU A 124 -11.70 35.47 -20.10
C LEU A 124 -10.72 36.34 -19.31
N GLU A 125 -10.27 35.84 -18.17
CA GLU A 125 -9.25 36.43 -17.32
C GLU A 125 -8.10 35.43 -17.09
N ILE A 126 -6.86 35.95 -17.01
CA ILE A 126 -5.69 35.20 -16.58
C ILE A 126 -5.20 35.80 -15.26
N TYR A 127 -5.14 34.98 -14.21
CA TYR A 127 -4.74 35.41 -12.88
C TYR A 127 -3.24 35.23 -12.68
N HIS A 128 -2.55 36.30 -12.29
CA HIS A 128 -1.10 36.28 -12.04
C HIS A 128 -0.29 35.64 -13.16
N PRO A 129 -0.50 35.97 -14.45
CA PRO A 129 0.26 35.38 -15.53
C PRO A 129 1.76 35.64 -15.36
N GLU A 130 2.58 34.70 -15.82
CA GLU A 130 3.97 35.03 -16.14
C GLU A 130 3.97 35.96 -17.36
N TYR A 131 4.74 37.04 -17.33
CA TYR A 131 4.76 37.98 -18.44
C TYR A 131 6.13 38.57 -18.70
N ARG A 132 6.37 38.97 -19.93
CA ARG A 132 7.51 39.80 -20.33
C ARG A 132 7.10 40.87 -21.35
N ALA A 133 7.71 42.03 -21.29
CA ALA A 133 7.59 43.00 -22.34
C ALA A 133 8.41 42.61 -23.57
N ILE A 134 7.85 42.75 -24.74
CA ILE A 134 8.54 42.57 -26.02
C ILE A 134 9.01 43.94 -26.47
N THR A 135 10.34 44.11 -26.60
CA THR A 135 10.97 45.33 -27.07
C THR A 135 11.63 45.04 -28.42
N GLY A 136 11.19 45.73 -29.49
CA GLY A 136 11.72 45.56 -30.85
C GLY A 136 10.71 44.97 -31.82
N ASP A 137 10.97 45.16 -33.13
CA ASP A 137 10.12 44.71 -34.24
C ASP A 137 10.33 43.22 -34.61
N GLU A 138 11.33 42.54 -34.03
CA GLU A 138 11.55 41.12 -34.27
C GLU A 138 10.69 40.26 -33.31
N PRO A 139 10.00 39.22 -33.80
CA PRO A 139 9.25 38.31 -32.96
C PRO A 139 10.21 37.63 -31.99
N ALA A 140 10.00 37.86 -30.69
CA ALA A 140 10.80 37.17 -29.65
C ALA A 140 10.66 35.65 -29.82
N PRO A 141 11.73 34.86 -29.77
CA PRO A 141 11.66 33.41 -29.94
C PRO A 141 10.73 32.79 -28.90
N VAL A 142 9.89 31.87 -29.31
CA VAL A 142 9.12 30.96 -28.42
C VAL A 142 10.03 29.84 -27.89
N GLU A 143 9.63 29.18 -26.83
CA GLU A 143 10.32 27.99 -26.36
C GLU A 143 10.29 26.90 -27.44
N GLN A 144 11.40 26.22 -27.64
CA GLN A 144 11.50 25.15 -28.66
C GLN A 144 11.15 23.79 -28.12
N THR A 145 11.04 23.68 -26.79
CA THR A 145 10.71 22.46 -26.05
C THR A 145 9.57 22.72 -25.07
N LEU A 146 8.88 21.67 -24.70
CA LEU A 146 7.87 21.77 -23.64
C LEU A 146 8.53 22.18 -22.32
N THR A 147 7.83 23.02 -21.55
CA THR A 147 8.36 23.55 -20.29
C THR A 147 8.06 22.60 -19.14
N PRO A 148 9.09 22.02 -18.49
CA PRO A 148 8.91 21.09 -17.37
C PRO A 148 8.45 21.81 -16.09
N ILE A 149 7.56 21.16 -15.33
CA ILE A 149 7.11 21.55 -13.99
C ILE A 149 7.57 20.48 -12.98
N TYR A 150 8.47 20.87 -12.09
CA TYR A 150 9.10 19.98 -11.13
C TYR A 150 8.35 19.94 -9.78
N PRO A 151 8.48 18.83 -9.01
CA PRO A 151 8.15 18.82 -7.58
C PRO A 151 8.94 19.92 -6.87
N THR A 152 8.29 20.69 -5.98
CA THR A 152 8.93 21.81 -5.29
C THR A 152 8.47 21.92 -3.84
N THR A 153 9.19 22.71 -3.05
CA THR A 153 8.85 23.05 -1.67
C THR A 153 8.93 24.55 -1.46
N GLU A 154 8.52 25.02 -0.29
CA GLU A 154 8.55 26.45 0.05
C GLU A 154 9.95 27.05 -0.12
N GLY A 155 10.01 28.14 -0.89
CA GLY A 155 11.24 28.86 -1.18
C GLY A 155 12.08 28.33 -2.35
N LEU A 156 11.60 27.29 -3.07
CA LEU A 156 12.16 26.86 -4.37
C LEU A 156 11.19 27.24 -5.49
N THR A 157 11.65 28.01 -6.47
CA THR A 157 10.83 28.41 -7.62
C THR A 157 11.05 27.48 -8.81
N GLN A 158 10.03 27.30 -9.67
CA GLN A 158 10.13 26.53 -10.91
C GLN A 158 11.26 27.02 -11.82
N GLN A 159 11.39 28.33 -11.96
CA GLN A 159 12.48 28.93 -12.75
C GLN A 159 13.85 28.49 -12.23
N ARG A 160 14.01 28.46 -10.91
CA ARG A 160 15.29 28.06 -10.30
C ARG A 160 15.57 26.59 -10.54
N LEU A 161 14.60 25.71 -10.34
CA LEU A 161 14.75 24.28 -10.60
C LEU A 161 15.11 24.01 -12.05
N ARG A 162 14.42 24.65 -13.01
CA ARG A 162 14.75 24.54 -14.45
C ARG A 162 16.19 24.95 -14.74
N GLN A 163 16.69 26.05 -14.15
CA GLN A 163 18.07 26.49 -14.32
C GLN A 163 19.08 25.46 -13.77
N LEU A 164 18.81 24.86 -12.60
CA LEU A 164 19.66 23.85 -12.01
C LEU A 164 19.67 22.56 -12.84
N CYS A 165 18.51 22.09 -13.29
CA CYS A 165 18.41 20.95 -14.19
C CYS A 165 19.18 21.18 -15.51
N GLN A 166 19.05 22.36 -16.11
CA GLN A 166 19.77 22.70 -17.34
C GLN A 166 21.29 22.71 -17.15
N GLN A 167 21.79 23.25 -16.02
CA GLN A 167 23.21 23.18 -15.70
C GLN A 167 23.69 21.74 -15.49
N SER A 168 22.90 20.91 -14.80
CA SER A 168 23.24 19.50 -14.58
C SER A 168 23.21 18.69 -15.89
N LEU A 169 22.27 18.95 -16.79
CA LEU A 169 22.20 18.34 -18.12
C LEU A 169 23.41 18.71 -19.01
N ALA A 170 23.95 19.91 -18.85
CA ALA A 170 25.17 20.31 -19.58
C ALA A 170 26.41 19.53 -19.13
N MET A 171 26.38 18.93 -17.94
CA MET A 171 27.44 18.06 -17.40
C MET A 171 27.18 16.57 -17.65
N LEU A 172 26.03 16.21 -18.22
CA LEU A 172 25.66 14.84 -18.50
C LEU A 172 26.42 14.31 -19.73
N GLY A 173 27.10 13.17 -19.56
CA GLY A 173 27.78 12.44 -20.60
C GLY A 173 28.06 10.99 -20.19
N PRO A 174 28.56 10.16 -21.14
CA PRO A 174 28.74 8.73 -20.90
C PRO A 174 29.65 8.37 -19.73
N GLU A 175 30.68 9.18 -19.48
CA GLU A 175 31.61 8.96 -18.38
C GLU A 175 31.06 9.49 -17.03
N SER A 176 30.33 10.60 -17.07
CA SER A 176 29.82 11.26 -15.86
C SER A 176 28.60 10.53 -15.27
N LEU A 177 27.75 9.94 -16.13
CA LEU A 177 26.60 9.09 -15.75
C LEU A 177 26.57 7.83 -16.63
N PRO A 178 27.41 6.83 -16.35
CA PRO A 178 27.47 5.60 -17.16
C PRO A 178 26.13 4.88 -17.18
N ASP A 179 25.76 4.32 -18.32
CA ASP A 179 24.65 3.36 -18.39
C ASP A 179 25.15 2.00 -17.85
N TRP A 180 24.52 1.55 -16.75
CA TRP A 180 24.91 0.30 -16.11
C TRP A 180 24.12 -0.91 -16.61
N LEU A 181 23.13 -0.72 -17.52
CA LEU A 181 22.53 -1.85 -18.23
C LEU A 181 23.48 -2.34 -19.33
N PRO A 182 23.81 -3.64 -19.37
CA PRO A 182 24.56 -4.20 -20.48
C PRO A 182 23.85 -3.95 -21.82
N GLU A 183 24.59 -3.61 -22.88
CA GLU A 183 24.03 -3.32 -24.20
C GLU A 183 23.17 -4.47 -24.74
N GLU A 184 23.54 -5.73 -24.47
CA GLU A 184 22.78 -6.91 -24.86
C GLU A 184 21.40 -6.90 -24.20
N LEU A 185 21.37 -6.66 -22.88
CA LEU A 185 20.13 -6.59 -22.09
C LEU A 185 19.25 -5.41 -22.54
N ALA A 186 19.85 -4.23 -22.75
CA ALA A 186 19.11 -3.06 -23.23
C ALA A 186 18.47 -3.31 -24.61
N ARG A 187 19.18 -4.02 -25.49
CA ARG A 187 18.66 -4.42 -26.81
C ARG A 187 17.53 -5.43 -26.72
N ASP A 188 17.68 -6.48 -25.90
CA ASP A 188 16.67 -7.53 -25.73
C ASP A 188 15.31 -6.97 -25.25
N TYR A 189 15.35 -5.96 -24.40
CA TYR A 189 14.15 -5.28 -23.89
C TYR A 189 13.82 -3.95 -24.59
N GLN A 190 14.49 -3.63 -25.71
CA GLN A 190 14.26 -2.43 -26.53
C GLN A 190 14.35 -1.12 -25.71
N LEU A 191 15.28 -1.06 -24.78
CA LEU A 191 15.48 0.09 -23.91
C LEU A 191 16.43 1.10 -24.56
N ALA A 192 16.05 2.37 -24.59
CA ALA A 192 16.88 3.45 -25.06
C ALA A 192 18.07 3.73 -24.11
N PRO A 193 19.12 4.42 -24.58
CA PRO A 193 20.20 4.89 -23.72
C PRO A 193 19.71 5.77 -22.57
N LEU A 194 20.36 5.67 -21.41
CA LEU A 194 19.95 6.37 -20.19
C LEU A 194 19.99 7.89 -20.35
N ASP A 195 21.05 8.42 -20.96
CA ASP A 195 21.24 9.85 -21.14
C ASP A 195 20.20 10.45 -22.10
N ASP A 196 19.83 9.72 -23.15
CA ASP A 196 18.75 10.12 -24.07
C ASP A 196 17.41 10.23 -23.34
N ALA A 197 17.08 9.24 -22.49
CA ALA A 197 15.84 9.24 -21.71
C ALA A 197 15.80 10.43 -20.72
N ILE A 198 16.89 10.70 -20.01
CA ILE A 198 16.98 11.83 -19.08
C ILE A 198 16.87 13.17 -19.83
N ARG A 199 17.59 13.34 -20.93
CA ARG A 199 17.53 14.56 -21.74
C ARG A 199 16.13 14.81 -22.26
N TYR A 200 15.50 13.78 -22.80
CA TYR A 200 14.12 13.88 -23.32
C TYR A 200 13.14 14.31 -22.24
N LEU A 201 13.19 13.70 -21.05
CA LEU A 201 12.26 14.04 -19.98
C LEU A 201 12.43 15.45 -19.43
N HIS A 202 13.64 16.01 -19.48
CA HIS A 202 13.85 17.39 -19.06
C HIS A 202 13.57 18.41 -20.16
N HIS A 203 13.70 18.04 -21.45
CA HIS A 203 13.50 18.89 -22.61
C HIS A 203 12.75 18.15 -23.74
N PRO A 204 11.48 17.76 -23.54
CA PRO A 204 10.72 17.13 -24.60
C PRO A 204 10.54 18.11 -25.78
N PRO A 205 10.64 17.66 -27.03
CA PRO A 205 10.42 18.53 -28.18
C PRO A 205 8.97 19.06 -28.24
N ALA A 206 8.75 20.08 -29.03
CA ALA A 206 7.43 20.76 -29.13
C ALA A 206 6.29 19.84 -29.64
N ASP A 207 6.63 18.82 -30.39
CA ASP A 207 5.73 17.81 -30.95
C ASP A 207 5.60 16.54 -30.09
N ALA A 208 6.20 16.53 -28.87
CA ALA A 208 6.06 15.43 -27.94
C ALA A 208 4.60 15.18 -27.54
N ASP A 209 4.22 13.91 -27.42
CA ASP A 209 2.90 13.53 -26.96
C ASP A 209 2.77 13.83 -25.44
N VAL A 210 2.10 14.94 -25.12
CA VAL A 210 1.88 15.39 -23.75
C VAL A 210 0.98 14.45 -22.98
N GLU A 211 0.04 13.78 -23.66
CA GLU A 211 -0.88 12.83 -23.02
C GLU A 211 -0.13 11.54 -22.64
N GLU A 212 0.69 10.99 -23.53
CA GLU A 212 1.54 9.84 -23.25
C GLU A 212 2.53 10.12 -22.09
N LEU A 213 3.15 11.32 -22.09
CA LEU A 213 4.00 11.77 -21.00
C LEU A 213 3.24 11.93 -19.67
N ALA A 214 2.01 12.44 -19.71
CA ALA A 214 1.18 12.61 -18.51
C ALA A 214 0.71 11.27 -17.92
N LEU A 215 0.44 10.28 -18.77
CA LEU A 215 0.09 8.92 -18.37
C LEU A 215 1.30 8.11 -17.89
N GLY A 216 2.52 8.57 -18.18
CA GLY A 216 3.75 7.88 -17.78
C GLY A 216 4.15 6.71 -18.69
N HIS A 217 3.56 6.59 -19.88
CA HIS A 217 3.78 5.50 -20.82
C HIS A 217 4.87 5.77 -21.86
N HIS A 218 5.41 6.98 -21.87
CA HIS A 218 6.42 7.37 -22.83
C HIS A 218 7.71 6.53 -22.69
N TRP A 219 8.38 6.19 -23.81
CA TRP A 219 9.57 5.33 -23.84
C TRP A 219 10.68 5.77 -22.86
N ALA A 220 10.85 7.08 -22.66
CA ALA A 220 11.85 7.62 -21.74
C ALA A 220 11.48 7.36 -20.27
N GLN A 221 10.19 7.43 -19.91
CA GLN A 221 9.70 7.06 -18.57
C GLN A 221 9.78 5.55 -18.37
N HIS A 222 9.41 4.77 -19.38
CA HIS A 222 9.54 3.31 -19.39
C HIS A 222 10.99 2.85 -19.16
N ARG A 223 11.96 3.52 -19.81
CA ARG A 223 13.40 3.24 -19.62
C ARG A 223 13.81 3.39 -18.14
N LEU A 224 13.42 4.47 -17.50
CA LEU A 224 13.77 4.74 -16.10
C LEU A 224 12.98 3.85 -15.14
N ALA A 225 11.71 3.63 -15.39
CA ALA A 225 10.86 2.74 -14.59
C ALA A 225 11.40 1.29 -14.60
N PHE A 226 11.81 0.80 -15.78
CA PHE A 226 12.43 -0.52 -15.90
C PHE A 226 13.70 -0.64 -15.05
N GLU A 227 14.61 0.34 -15.11
CA GLU A 227 15.85 0.31 -14.33
C GLU A 227 15.59 0.42 -12.82
N GLU A 228 14.62 1.23 -12.40
CA GLU A 228 14.24 1.35 -11.00
C GLU A 228 13.66 0.05 -10.46
N LEU A 229 12.70 -0.56 -11.18
CA LEU A 229 12.11 -1.86 -10.83
C LEU A 229 13.15 -2.98 -10.82
N LEU A 230 14.06 -3.00 -11.82
CA LEU A 230 15.17 -3.95 -11.88
C LEU A 230 16.08 -3.83 -10.68
N THR A 231 16.42 -2.60 -10.30
CA THR A 231 17.26 -2.34 -9.13
C THR A 231 16.59 -2.79 -7.84
N HIS A 232 15.29 -2.56 -7.73
CA HIS A 232 14.51 -3.05 -6.60
C HIS A 232 14.52 -4.59 -6.56
N GLN A 233 14.26 -5.25 -7.67
CA GLN A 233 14.28 -6.71 -7.77
C GLN A 233 15.66 -7.30 -7.40
N LEU A 234 16.74 -6.68 -7.88
CA LEU A 234 18.12 -7.07 -7.53
C LEU A 234 18.40 -6.91 -6.03
N SER A 235 17.93 -5.83 -5.42
CA SER A 235 18.04 -5.62 -3.97
C SER A 235 17.36 -6.73 -3.18
N GLN A 236 16.14 -7.09 -3.57
CA GLN A 236 15.38 -8.18 -2.94
C GLN A 236 16.06 -9.54 -3.12
N GLN A 237 16.57 -9.83 -4.32
CA GLN A 237 17.29 -11.08 -4.58
C GLN A 237 18.58 -11.19 -3.75
N ARG A 238 19.36 -10.10 -3.64
CA ARG A 238 20.54 -10.08 -2.76
C ARG A 238 20.19 -10.30 -1.29
N LEU A 239 19.11 -9.67 -0.82
CA LEU A 239 18.61 -9.90 0.53
C LEU A 239 18.24 -11.38 0.72
N ARG A 240 17.53 -11.95 -0.25
CA ARG A 240 17.13 -13.37 -0.25
C ARG A 240 18.35 -14.31 -0.23
N GLU A 241 19.36 -14.05 -1.04
CA GLU A 241 20.61 -14.82 -1.05
C GLU A 241 21.35 -14.74 0.31
N SER A 242 21.46 -13.53 0.86
CA SER A 242 22.03 -13.31 2.19
C SER A 242 21.27 -14.07 3.27
N LEU A 243 19.95 -14.19 3.16
CA LEU A 243 19.12 -14.93 4.08
C LEU A 243 19.26 -16.45 3.89
N ARG A 244 19.32 -16.92 2.65
CA ARG A 244 19.52 -18.34 2.31
C ARG A 244 20.94 -18.84 2.63
N SER A 245 21.93 -17.96 2.68
CA SER A 245 23.28 -18.33 3.10
C SER A 245 23.38 -18.72 4.59
N GLN A 246 22.36 -18.38 5.39
CA GLN A 246 22.24 -18.84 6.77
C GLN A 246 21.79 -20.29 6.79
N ARG A 247 22.16 -21.02 7.85
CA ARG A 247 21.75 -22.40 8.03
C ARG A 247 20.47 -22.51 8.86
N ALA A 248 19.59 -23.42 8.47
CA ALA A 248 18.41 -23.81 9.23
C ALA A 248 18.43 -25.31 9.57
N PRO A 249 17.69 -25.75 10.60
CA PRO A 249 17.53 -27.18 10.86
C PRO A 249 16.78 -27.85 9.71
N ALA A 250 17.38 -28.79 9.00
CA ALA A 250 16.65 -29.59 8.02
C ALA A 250 15.67 -30.54 8.77
N LEU A 251 14.37 -30.31 8.56
CA LEU A 251 13.31 -31.06 9.23
C LEU A 251 12.80 -32.18 8.31
N PRO A 252 13.05 -33.45 8.62
CA PRO A 252 12.56 -34.54 7.78
C PRO A 252 11.03 -34.51 7.62
N VAL A 253 10.54 -34.92 6.46
CA VAL A 253 9.09 -34.98 6.21
C VAL A 253 8.43 -35.91 7.23
N ALA A 254 7.56 -35.36 8.07
CA ALA A 254 6.88 -36.09 9.13
C ALA A 254 5.85 -37.07 8.57
N LYS A 255 5.71 -38.22 9.20
CA LYS A 255 4.78 -39.27 8.75
C LYS A 255 3.77 -39.67 9.83
N LYS A 256 4.15 -39.65 11.09
CA LYS A 256 3.32 -40.14 12.20
C LYS A 256 2.33 -39.11 12.70
N LEU A 257 2.82 -37.96 13.17
CA LEU A 257 1.96 -36.92 13.74
C LEU A 257 0.98 -36.30 12.71
N PRO A 258 1.39 -35.97 11.46
CA PRO A 258 0.44 -35.47 10.46
C PRO A 258 -0.64 -36.50 10.12
N LYS A 259 -0.31 -37.79 10.03
CA LYS A 259 -1.32 -38.83 9.76
C LYS A 259 -2.35 -38.94 10.88
N GLN A 260 -1.91 -38.91 12.13
CA GLN A 260 -2.80 -38.94 13.30
C GLN A 260 -3.65 -37.66 13.38
N PHE A 261 -3.06 -36.49 13.13
CA PHE A 261 -3.77 -35.23 13.10
C PHE A 261 -4.89 -35.24 12.06
N LEU A 262 -4.59 -35.62 10.81
CA LEU A 262 -5.56 -35.68 9.73
C LEU A 262 -6.71 -36.68 10.02
N ALA A 263 -6.42 -37.78 10.67
CA ALA A 263 -7.44 -38.76 11.11
C ALA A 263 -8.41 -38.15 12.16
N ASN A 264 -7.89 -37.26 13.02
CA ASN A 264 -8.66 -36.63 14.09
C ASN A 264 -9.34 -35.32 13.67
N LEU A 265 -9.05 -34.80 12.44
CA LEU A 265 -9.52 -33.48 12.00
C LEU A 265 -11.02 -33.43 11.67
N GLY A 266 -11.63 -34.60 11.35
CA GLY A 266 -13.04 -34.72 11.04
C GLY A 266 -13.45 -34.28 9.61
N PHE A 267 -12.48 -33.80 8.81
CA PHE A 267 -12.67 -33.46 7.40
C PHE A 267 -11.38 -33.68 6.60
N ALA A 268 -11.51 -33.87 5.30
CA ALA A 268 -10.36 -33.99 4.40
C ALA A 268 -9.82 -32.62 3.98
N PRO A 269 -8.49 -32.41 3.94
CA PRO A 269 -7.90 -31.20 3.37
C PRO A 269 -8.26 -31.02 1.90
N THR A 270 -8.47 -29.76 1.47
CA THR A 270 -8.71 -29.41 0.06
C THR A 270 -7.46 -29.69 -0.80
N GLY A 271 -7.64 -29.72 -2.12
CA GLY A 271 -6.51 -29.86 -3.06
C GLY A 271 -5.46 -28.76 -2.88
N ALA A 272 -5.91 -27.50 -2.69
CA ALA A 272 -5.02 -26.37 -2.41
C ALA A 272 -4.25 -26.53 -1.09
N GLN A 273 -4.89 -26.98 -0.01
CA GLN A 273 -4.23 -27.23 1.27
C GLN A 273 -3.19 -28.35 1.17
N GLN A 274 -3.48 -29.42 0.40
CA GLN A 274 -2.54 -30.52 0.16
C GLN A 274 -1.33 -30.06 -0.68
N ARG A 275 -1.56 -29.27 -1.74
CA ARG A 275 -0.52 -28.69 -2.58
C ARG A 275 0.42 -27.82 -1.75
N VAL A 276 -0.13 -26.81 -1.07
CA VAL A 276 0.63 -25.88 -0.23
C VAL A 276 1.33 -26.61 0.93
N GLY A 277 0.67 -27.58 1.55
CA GLY A 277 1.28 -28.43 2.57
C GLY A 277 2.52 -29.18 2.09
N LYS A 278 2.53 -29.67 0.83
CA LYS A 278 3.71 -30.32 0.22
C LYS A 278 4.83 -29.33 -0.05
N GLU A 279 4.51 -28.11 -0.56
CA GLU A 279 5.49 -27.06 -0.77
C GLU A 279 6.19 -26.67 0.53
N VAL A 280 5.43 -26.45 1.60
CA VAL A 280 5.94 -26.14 2.94
C VAL A 280 6.80 -27.30 3.49
N ALA A 281 6.32 -28.53 3.35
CA ALA A 281 7.05 -29.71 3.84
C ALA A 281 8.39 -29.90 3.12
N TYR A 282 8.43 -29.61 1.82
CA TYR A 282 9.67 -29.65 1.05
C TYR A 282 10.66 -28.58 1.55
N ASP A 283 10.22 -27.32 1.69
CA ASP A 283 11.09 -26.25 2.15
C ASP A 283 11.63 -26.50 3.56
N LEU A 284 10.79 -27.00 4.47
CA LEU A 284 11.21 -27.34 5.84
C LEU A 284 12.27 -28.44 5.86
N SER A 285 12.33 -29.29 4.83
CA SER A 285 13.33 -30.38 4.72
C SER A 285 14.70 -29.90 4.24
N GLN A 286 14.81 -28.65 3.79
CA GLN A 286 16.07 -28.08 3.29
C GLN A 286 16.92 -27.52 4.44
N PRO A 287 18.26 -27.48 4.29
CA PRO A 287 19.16 -26.91 5.29
C PRO A 287 19.18 -25.36 5.26
N GLU A 288 18.38 -24.74 4.40
CA GLU A 288 18.22 -23.30 4.25
C GLU A 288 16.95 -22.83 4.95
N PRO A 289 16.93 -21.60 5.51
CA PRO A 289 15.73 -21.08 6.14
C PRO A 289 14.57 -20.91 5.14
N MET A 290 13.45 -21.60 5.39
CA MET A 290 12.20 -21.31 4.67
C MET A 290 11.72 -19.93 5.05
N LEU A 291 11.37 -19.12 4.06
CA LEU A 291 10.69 -17.84 4.18
C LEU A 291 9.47 -17.86 3.26
N ARG A 292 8.32 -18.32 3.76
CA ARG A 292 7.13 -18.54 2.93
C ARG A 292 5.92 -17.81 3.44
N LEU A 293 5.24 -17.14 2.51
CA LEU A 293 3.95 -16.46 2.71
C LEU A 293 2.81 -17.34 2.19
N ILE A 294 1.88 -17.73 3.06
CA ILE A 294 0.61 -18.36 2.68
C ILE A 294 -0.46 -17.30 2.60
N GLN A 295 -0.99 -17.11 1.41
CA GLN A 295 -2.14 -16.24 1.15
C GLN A 295 -3.41 -17.08 0.93
N GLY A 296 -4.53 -16.57 1.37
CA GLY A 296 -5.81 -17.20 1.12
C GLY A 296 -6.92 -16.44 1.84
N ASP A 297 -8.09 -16.56 1.34
CA ASP A 297 -9.27 -15.89 1.88
C ASP A 297 -9.55 -16.24 3.35
N VAL A 298 -10.37 -15.42 4.00
CA VAL A 298 -10.83 -15.71 5.36
C VAL A 298 -11.54 -17.07 5.38
N GLY A 299 -11.03 -18.00 6.21
CA GLY A 299 -11.58 -19.35 6.32
C GLY A 299 -11.14 -20.33 5.23
N SER A 300 -10.14 -20.05 4.40
CA SER A 300 -9.51 -21.01 3.45
C SER A 300 -8.76 -22.15 4.13
N GLY A 301 -8.62 -22.10 5.47
CA GLY A 301 -7.95 -23.15 6.27
C GLY A 301 -6.43 -23.02 6.35
N LYS A 302 -5.88 -21.82 6.25
CA LYS A 302 -4.44 -21.52 6.46
C LYS A 302 -3.90 -22.16 7.74
N THR A 303 -4.66 -22.14 8.82
CA THR A 303 -4.28 -22.69 10.12
C THR A 303 -4.06 -24.22 10.08
N VAL A 304 -4.75 -24.94 9.20
CA VAL A 304 -4.53 -26.38 9.01
C VAL A 304 -3.17 -26.64 8.37
N VAL A 305 -2.79 -25.84 7.37
CA VAL A 305 -1.46 -25.94 6.75
C VAL A 305 -0.36 -25.57 7.75
N ALA A 306 -0.58 -24.54 8.56
CA ALA A 306 0.33 -24.17 9.64
C ALA A 306 0.49 -25.27 10.69
N ALA A 307 -0.59 -25.97 11.05
CA ALA A 307 -0.54 -27.11 11.95
C ALA A 307 0.26 -28.27 11.36
N LEU A 308 0.11 -28.58 10.07
CA LEU A 308 0.92 -29.60 9.39
C LEU A 308 2.41 -29.25 9.39
N ALA A 309 2.74 -27.97 9.13
CA ALA A 309 4.12 -27.47 9.24
C ALA A 309 4.67 -27.59 10.66
N ALA A 310 3.88 -27.20 11.66
CA ALA A 310 4.25 -27.37 13.07
C ALA A 310 4.52 -28.84 13.42
N LEU A 311 3.65 -29.76 13.02
CA LEU A 311 3.78 -31.17 13.28
C LEU A 311 5.07 -31.78 12.69
N GLN A 312 5.56 -31.27 11.56
CA GLN A 312 6.83 -31.68 10.98
C GLN A 312 8.01 -31.29 11.89
N ALA A 313 8.03 -30.08 12.40
CA ALA A 313 9.08 -29.64 13.32
C ALA A 313 8.99 -30.37 14.68
N LEU A 314 7.79 -30.59 15.19
CA LEU A 314 7.51 -31.24 16.44
C LEU A 314 7.91 -32.75 16.39
N GLU A 315 7.63 -33.45 15.27
CA GLU A 315 8.04 -34.84 15.07
C GLU A 315 9.57 -34.99 15.00
N ALA A 316 10.26 -33.97 14.48
CA ALA A 316 11.72 -33.88 14.47
C ALA A 316 12.32 -33.47 15.82
N GLY A 317 11.53 -33.25 16.87
CA GLY A 317 11.99 -32.93 18.22
C GLY A 317 12.32 -31.44 18.47
N TYR A 318 11.89 -30.55 17.61
CA TYR A 318 12.12 -29.11 17.73
C TYR A 318 10.91 -28.34 18.28
N GLN A 319 11.18 -27.13 18.79
CA GLN A 319 10.12 -26.21 19.23
C GLN A 319 9.57 -25.41 18.06
N VAL A 320 8.28 -25.08 18.16
CA VAL A 320 7.54 -24.23 17.23
C VAL A 320 6.93 -23.04 17.99
N ALA A 321 7.08 -21.83 17.47
CA ALA A 321 6.42 -20.64 17.98
C ALA A 321 5.35 -20.16 16.99
N LEU A 322 4.10 -19.97 17.45
CA LEU A 322 3.03 -19.34 16.69
C LEU A 322 2.69 -17.99 17.31
N MET A 323 2.72 -16.97 16.49
CA MET A 323 2.45 -15.61 16.91
C MET A 323 1.25 -15.02 16.19
N ALA A 324 0.41 -14.34 16.95
CA ALA A 324 -0.70 -13.54 16.43
C ALA A 324 -0.65 -12.10 16.95
N PRO A 325 -1.17 -11.11 16.20
CA PRO A 325 -1.03 -9.69 16.53
C PRO A 325 -1.84 -9.25 17.75
N THR A 326 -2.93 -9.94 18.05
CA THR A 326 -3.82 -9.61 19.18
C THR A 326 -3.96 -10.79 20.12
N GLU A 327 -4.27 -10.50 21.39
CA GLU A 327 -4.48 -11.54 22.40
C GLU A 327 -5.64 -12.46 22.06
N ILE A 328 -6.73 -11.92 21.48
CA ILE A 328 -7.91 -12.69 21.10
C ILE A 328 -7.56 -13.72 20.01
N LEU A 329 -6.82 -13.32 19.00
CA LEU A 329 -6.36 -14.22 17.94
C LEU A 329 -5.38 -15.26 18.48
N ALA A 330 -4.44 -14.83 19.30
CA ALA A 330 -3.46 -15.74 19.89
C ALA A 330 -4.14 -16.77 20.82
N GLU A 331 -5.12 -16.37 21.62
CA GLU A 331 -5.90 -17.26 22.48
C GLU A 331 -6.71 -18.27 21.64
N GLN A 332 -7.28 -17.82 20.53
CA GLN A 332 -7.99 -18.70 19.61
C GLN A 332 -7.06 -19.74 18.97
N HIS A 333 -5.87 -19.34 18.55
CA HIS A 333 -4.85 -20.28 18.09
C HIS A 333 -4.44 -21.23 19.21
N TYR A 334 -4.24 -20.74 20.43
CA TYR A 334 -3.89 -21.56 21.58
C TYR A 334 -4.93 -22.66 21.81
N ILE A 335 -6.21 -22.30 21.90
CA ILE A 335 -7.31 -23.25 22.09
C ILE A 335 -7.37 -24.27 20.95
N ASN A 336 -7.22 -23.82 19.69
CA ASN A 336 -7.25 -24.72 18.54
C ASN A 336 -6.08 -25.71 18.55
N PHE A 337 -4.85 -25.20 18.77
CA PHE A 337 -3.66 -26.04 18.80
C PHE A 337 -3.66 -26.97 20.00
N GLN A 338 -4.12 -26.52 21.17
CA GLN A 338 -4.30 -27.38 22.33
C GLN A 338 -5.25 -28.55 22.00
N ARG A 339 -6.43 -28.25 21.45
CA ARG A 339 -7.40 -29.29 21.07
C ARG A 339 -6.85 -30.27 20.03
N TRP A 340 -6.00 -29.82 19.12
CA TRP A 340 -5.43 -30.65 18.07
C TRP A 340 -4.21 -31.49 18.52
N LEU A 341 -3.40 -30.91 19.41
CA LEU A 341 -2.11 -31.47 19.80
C LEU A 341 -2.18 -32.31 21.09
N GLU A 342 -3.08 -32.00 22.03
CA GLU A 342 -3.27 -32.82 23.24
C GLU A 342 -3.53 -34.31 22.95
N PRO A 343 -4.42 -34.69 22.00
CA PRO A 343 -4.64 -36.08 21.65
C PRO A 343 -3.42 -36.77 21.04
N LEU A 344 -2.44 -35.99 20.59
CA LEU A 344 -1.15 -36.48 20.05
C LEU A 344 -0.04 -36.54 21.10
N GLY A 345 -0.35 -36.16 22.35
CA GLY A 345 0.61 -36.12 23.46
C GLY A 345 1.60 -34.95 23.40
N VAL A 346 1.27 -33.87 22.67
CA VAL A 346 2.13 -32.71 22.49
C VAL A 346 1.62 -31.54 23.35
N GLY A 347 2.47 -31.02 24.24
CA GLY A 347 2.16 -29.90 25.12
C GLY A 347 2.20 -28.56 24.38
N VAL A 348 1.32 -27.65 24.78
CA VAL A 348 1.23 -26.28 24.25
C VAL A 348 1.40 -25.28 25.38
N ALA A 349 2.38 -24.37 25.26
CA ALA A 349 2.56 -23.25 26.19
C ALA A 349 1.92 -21.95 25.65
N TRP A 350 1.54 -21.11 26.59
CA TRP A 350 0.92 -19.80 26.29
C TRP A 350 1.75 -18.64 26.81
N LEU A 351 1.98 -17.62 25.97
CA LEU A 351 2.62 -16.36 26.42
C LEU A 351 1.98 -15.13 25.77
N ALA A 352 1.36 -14.30 26.59
CA ALA A 352 0.77 -13.01 26.18
C ALA A 352 1.26 -11.86 27.05
N GLY A 353 1.16 -10.63 26.54
CA GLY A 353 1.62 -9.42 27.22
C GLY A 353 0.95 -9.15 28.57
N LYS A 354 -0.30 -9.63 28.75
CA LYS A 354 -1.05 -9.49 30.01
C LYS A 354 -0.61 -10.42 31.12
N LEU A 355 0.09 -11.51 30.83
CA LEU A 355 0.61 -12.40 31.86
C LEU A 355 1.62 -11.65 32.72
N LYS A 356 1.37 -11.62 34.03
CA LYS A 356 2.23 -10.93 35.01
C LYS A 356 2.58 -11.87 36.18
N GLY A 357 3.62 -11.51 36.89
CA GLY A 357 4.04 -12.21 38.11
C GLY A 357 4.33 -13.68 37.91
N LYS A 358 3.89 -14.54 38.83
CA LYS A 358 4.19 -15.99 38.86
C LYS A 358 3.74 -16.72 37.60
N ALA A 359 2.60 -16.36 36.97
CA ALA A 359 2.11 -16.98 35.77
C ALA A 359 3.04 -16.73 34.57
N ARG A 360 3.60 -15.51 34.46
CA ARG A 360 4.58 -15.19 33.42
C ARG A 360 5.87 -15.98 33.60
N VAL A 361 6.40 -16.03 34.83
CA VAL A 361 7.63 -16.79 35.14
C VAL A 361 7.44 -18.26 34.81
N ALA A 362 6.32 -18.87 35.20
CA ALA A 362 6.02 -20.25 34.89
C ALA A 362 5.95 -20.54 33.38
N SER A 363 5.35 -19.62 32.59
CA SER A 363 5.32 -19.73 31.13
C SER A 363 6.72 -19.63 30.52
N LEU A 364 7.56 -18.71 31.01
CA LEU A 364 8.95 -18.57 30.54
C LEU A 364 9.78 -19.80 30.87
N GLU A 365 9.63 -20.38 32.05
CA GLU A 365 10.28 -21.62 32.46
C GLU A 365 9.83 -22.81 31.60
N GLN A 366 8.55 -22.95 31.29
CA GLN A 366 8.03 -23.97 30.39
C GLN A 366 8.63 -23.85 28.98
N ILE A 367 8.73 -22.63 28.44
CA ILE A 367 9.31 -22.39 27.13
C ILE A 367 10.81 -22.76 27.12
N ALA A 368 11.55 -22.30 28.11
CA ALA A 368 12.97 -22.59 28.27
C ALA A 368 13.22 -24.09 28.54
N GLY A 369 12.30 -24.75 29.23
CA GLY A 369 12.29 -26.19 29.46
C GLY A 369 12.09 -27.05 28.21
N GLY A 370 11.64 -26.44 27.10
CA GLY A 370 11.48 -27.10 25.80
C GLY A 370 10.04 -27.55 25.51
N THR A 371 9.02 -26.88 26.04
CA THR A 371 7.63 -27.17 25.63
C THR A 371 7.54 -27.11 24.09
N PRO A 372 7.04 -28.15 23.42
CA PRO A 372 7.16 -28.31 21.98
C PRO A 372 6.47 -27.18 21.19
N MET A 373 5.23 -26.84 21.52
CA MET A 373 4.46 -25.79 20.85
C MET A 373 4.27 -24.58 21.76
N VAL A 374 4.53 -23.39 21.27
CA VAL A 374 4.35 -22.12 22.00
C VAL A 374 3.47 -21.20 21.18
N VAL A 375 2.39 -20.72 21.79
CA VAL A 375 1.47 -19.78 21.14
C VAL A 375 1.45 -18.49 21.94
N GLY A 376 1.49 -17.33 21.26
CA GLY A 376 1.45 -16.07 21.97
C GLY A 376 1.32 -14.85 21.06
N THR A 377 1.51 -13.69 21.69
CA THR A 377 1.53 -12.39 21.02
C THR A 377 2.98 -11.92 20.77
N HIS A 378 3.15 -10.63 20.44
CA HIS A 378 4.47 -10.00 20.35
C HIS A 378 5.36 -10.18 21.59
N ALA A 379 4.81 -10.65 22.72
CA ALA A 379 5.58 -11.01 23.91
C ALA A 379 6.65 -12.07 23.63
N LEU A 380 6.45 -12.92 22.60
CA LEU A 380 7.42 -13.93 22.18
C LEU A 380 8.74 -13.36 21.62
N PHE A 381 8.76 -12.08 21.21
CA PHE A 381 9.96 -11.40 20.71
C PHE A 381 10.88 -10.89 21.83
N GLN A 382 10.36 -10.70 23.05
CA GLN A 382 11.10 -10.09 24.14
C GLN A 382 12.36 -10.89 24.49
N ASP A 383 13.43 -10.22 24.81
CA ASP A 383 14.75 -10.84 25.03
C ASP A 383 14.76 -11.86 26.17
N GLU A 384 13.87 -11.71 27.14
CA GLU A 384 13.68 -12.65 28.26
C GLU A 384 13.15 -14.02 27.84
N VAL A 385 12.54 -14.14 26.65
CA VAL A 385 12.00 -15.40 26.13
C VAL A 385 13.14 -16.21 25.51
N GLN A 386 13.52 -17.28 26.17
CA GLN A 386 14.56 -18.19 25.71
C GLN A 386 13.94 -19.51 25.24
N PHE A 387 14.20 -19.87 23.98
CA PHE A 387 13.82 -21.17 23.42
C PHE A 387 15.01 -22.15 23.54
N LYS A 388 14.71 -23.39 23.79
CA LYS A 388 15.74 -24.44 23.86
C LYS A 388 16.26 -24.85 22.48
N ASN A 389 15.34 -25.00 21.50
CA ASN A 389 15.65 -25.48 20.14
C ASN A 389 14.58 -25.07 19.14
N LEU A 390 14.32 -23.78 19.01
CA LEU A 390 13.33 -23.23 18.09
C LEU A 390 13.73 -23.46 16.63
N ALA A 391 12.90 -24.18 15.85
CA ALA A 391 13.13 -24.44 14.43
C ALA A 391 12.12 -23.83 13.47
N LEU A 392 10.90 -23.53 13.94
CA LEU A 392 9.86 -22.96 13.10
C LEU A 392 9.13 -21.84 13.84
N VAL A 393 8.96 -20.73 13.16
CA VAL A 393 8.13 -19.58 13.58
C VAL A 393 6.98 -19.43 12.60
N ILE A 394 5.76 -19.41 13.13
CA ILE A 394 4.53 -19.18 12.39
C ILE A 394 3.99 -17.81 12.78
N ILE A 395 3.74 -16.92 11.80
CA ILE A 395 3.28 -15.57 12.02
C ILE A 395 1.92 -15.39 11.33
N ASP A 396 0.89 -15.10 12.10
CA ASP A 396 -0.43 -14.80 11.53
C ASP A 396 -0.65 -13.29 11.40
N GLU A 397 -1.30 -12.86 10.30
CA GLU A 397 -1.59 -11.44 9.98
C GLU A 397 -0.36 -10.51 10.00
N GLN A 398 0.62 -10.82 9.18
CA GLN A 398 1.92 -10.12 9.10
C GLN A 398 1.82 -8.61 8.96
N HIS A 399 0.81 -8.09 8.25
CA HIS A 399 0.68 -6.64 7.96
C HIS A 399 0.62 -5.76 9.23
N ARG A 400 0.43 -6.35 10.41
CA ARG A 400 0.44 -5.68 11.70
C ARG A 400 1.80 -5.74 12.43
N PHE A 401 2.84 -6.33 11.82
CA PHE A 401 4.17 -6.48 12.42
C PHE A 401 5.25 -5.73 11.65
N GLY A 402 6.12 -5.01 12.36
CA GLY A 402 7.27 -4.33 11.79
C GLY A 402 8.43 -5.29 11.42
N VAL A 403 9.31 -4.85 10.51
CA VAL A 403 10.48 -5.61 10.06
C VAL A 403 11.42 -5.97 11.23
N GLN A 404 11.61 -5.08 12.20
CA GLN A 404 12.46 -5.31 13.37
C GLN A 404 11.99 -6.48 14.24
N GLN A 405 10.69 -6.70 14.35
CA GLN A 405 10.12 -7.79 15.13
C GLN A 405 10.40 -9.15 14.47
N ARG A 406 10.40 -9.21 13.14
CA ARG A 406 10.76 -10.43 12.40
C ARG A 406 12.23 -10.81 12.58
N LEU A 407 13.13 -9.82 12.58
CA LEU A 407 14.55 -10.01 12.79
C LEU A 407 14.88 -10.53 14.21
N ALA A 408 14.14 -10.06 15.22
CA ALA A 408 14.33 -10.51 16.60
C ALA A 408 14.08 -12.03 16.77
N LEU A 409 13.08 -12.59 16.08
CA LEU A 409 12.83 -14.05 16.13
C LEU A 409 13.91 -14.89 15.43
N ARG A 410 14.56 -14.35 14.39
CA ARG A 410 15.65 -15.06 13.69
C ARG A 410 16.82 -15.37 14.64
N LYS A 411 17.11 -14.45 15.56
CA LYS A 411 18.20 -14.62 16.54
C LYS A 411 17.91 -15.65 17.62
N LYS A 412 16.66 -16.12 17.73
CA LYS A 412 16.21 -17.08 18.76
C LYS A 412 16.27 -18.56 18.32
N GLY A 413 16.84 -18.84 17.14
CA GLY A 413 17.00 -20.19 16.64
C GLY A 413 18.00 -21.04 17.42
N VAL A 414 18.14 -22.28 17.02
CA VAL A 414 18.92 -23.33 17.72
C VAL A 414 20.35 -22.87 18.02
N GLY A 415 20.66 -22.71 19.32
CA GLY A 415 21.97 -22.32 19.82
C GLY A 415 22.50 -20.98 19.31
N GLY A 416 21.65 -20.09 18.74
CA GLY A 416 22.04 -18.84 18.14
C GLY A 416 22.84 -18.98 16.82
N LEU A 417 23.06 -20.21 16.33
CA LEU A 417 23.85 -20.51 15.14
C LEU A 417 22.99 -20.85 13.91
N MET A 418 21.75 -21.27 14.11
CA MET A 418 20.80 -21.63 13.05
C MET A 418 19.60 -20.72 13.10
N CYS A 419 19.15 -20.26 11.92
CA CYS A 419 17.91 -19.49 11.78
C CYS A 419 16.69 -20.42 11.78
N PRO A 420 15.61 -20.12 12.52
CA PRO A 420 14.38 -20.86 12.39
C PRO A 420 13.71 -20.58 11.04
N HIS A 421 13.03 -21.58 10.48
CA HIS A 421 12.13 -21.42 9.35
C HIS A 421 11.00 -20.45 9.72
N GLN A 422 10.50 -19.69 8.76
CA GLN A 422 9.41 -18.73 8.95
C GLN A 422 8.26 -19.03 8.00
N LEU A 423 7.10 -19.26 8.55
CA LEU A 423 5.84 -19.42 7.84
C LEU A 423 4.93 -18.25 8.18
N ILE A 424 4.59 -17.45 7.18
CA ILE A 424 3.80 -16.25 7.34
C ILE A 424 2.44 -16.50 6.74
N MET A 425 1.38 -16.06 7.42
CA MET A 425 0.01 -16.17 6.94
C MET A 425 -0.66 -14.82 6.87
N THR A 426 -1.49 -14.61 5.87
CA THR A 426 -2.39 -13.44 5.79
C THR A 426 -3.76 -13.83 5.29
N ALA A 427 -4.80 -13.26 5.90
CA ALA A 427 -6.18 -13.40 5.46
C ALA A 427 -6.60 -12.31 4.47
N THR A 428 -5.79 -11.26 4.29
CA THR A 428 -5.96 -10.29 3.22
C THR A 428 -5.20 -10.78 2.01
N PRO A 429 -5.87 -11.16 0.92
CA PRO A 429 -5.18 -11.44 -0.32
C PRO A 429 -4.37 -10.22 -0.75
N ILE A 430 -3.12 -10.44 -1.12
CA ILE A 430 -2.24 -9.41 -1.64
C ILE A 430 -2.26 -9.53 -3.16
N PRO A 431 -2.55 -8.46 -3.92
CA PRO A 431 -2.50 -8.49 -5.37
C PRO A 431 -1.19 -9.09 -5.87
N ARG A 432 -1.23 -9.88 -6.94
CA ARG A 432 -0.03 -10.55 -7.46
C ARG A 432 1.10 -9.59 -7.79
N THR A 433 0.77 -8.44 -8.39
CA THR A 433 1.72 -7.38 -8.71
C THR A 433 2.43 -6.85 -7.47
N LEU A 434 1.68 -6.63 -6.40
CA LEU A 434 2.22 -6.16 -5.14
C LEU A 434 3.02 -7.25 -4.41
N ALA A 435 2.58 -8.51 -4.48
CA ALA A 435 3.29 -9.64 -3.92
C ALA A 435 4.66 -9.85 -4.60
N MET A 436 4.72 -9.70 -5.93
CA MET A 436 5.96 -9.85 -6.69
C MET A 436 6.99 -8.75 -6.43
N SER A 437 6.56 -7.56 -6.00
CA SER A 437 7.44 -6.42 -5.75
C SER A 437 7.73 -6.21 -4.26
N ALA A 438 6.70 -6.16 -3.41
CA ALA A 438 6.84 -5.82 -1.99
C ALA A 438 7.25 -7.00 -1.11
N TYR A 439 7.00 -8.22 -1.56
CA TYR A 439 7.29 -9.48 -0.85
C TYR A 439 8.16 -10.42 -1.68
N ALA A 440 8.98 -9.89 -2.57
CA ALA A 440 9.86 -10.69 -3.44
C ALA A 440 10.93 -11.48 -2.66
N ASP A 441 11.16 -11.14 -1.39
CA ASP A 441 11.99 -11.89 -0.44
C ASP A 441 11.32 -13.18 0.07
N LEU A 442 10.01 -13.35 -0.13
CA LEU A 442 9.23 -14.49 0.34
C LEU A 442 8.79 -15.40 -0.81
N ASP A 443 8.88 -16.70 -0.60
CA ASP A 443 8.19 -17.67 -1.45
C ASP A 443 6.69 -17.61 -1.14
N THR A 444 5.84 -17.51 -2.17
CA THR A 444 4.40 -17.31 -1.99
C THR A 444 3.61 -18.55 -2.39
N SER A 445 2.71 -18.99 -1.53
CA SER A 445 1.73 -20.05 -1.79
C SER A 445 0.31 -19.51 -1.64
N ILE A 446 -0.58 -19.91 -2.55
CA ILE A 446 -1.97 -19.42 -2.59
C ILE A 446 -2.92 -20.58 -2.26
N LEU A 447 -3.82 -20.36 -1.29
CA LEU A 447 -4.97 -21.21 -1.03
C LEU A 447 -6.18 -20.66 -1.77
N ASP A 448 -6.38 -21.13 -2.97
CA ASP A 448 -7.39 -20.72 -3.96
C ASP A 448 -8.67 -21.55 -3.90
N GLU A 449 -8.82 -22.42 -2.92
CA GLU A 449 -9.99 -23.24 -2.68
C GLU A 449 -10.62 -22.96 -1.32
N LEU A 450 -11.94 -22.91 -1.25
CA LEU A 450 -12.67 -22.87 0.01
C LEU A 450 -12.93 -24.30 0.54
N PRO A 451 -12.92 -24.50 1.86
CA PRO A 451 -13.25 -25.79 2.44
C PRO A 451 -14.67 -26.25 2.07
N PRO A 452 -14.89 -27.58 1.97
CA PRO A 452 -16.22 -28.12 1.69
C PRO A 452 -17.28 -27.64 2.70
N GLY A 453 -18.50 -27.37 2.23
CA GLY A 453 -19.63 -26.92 3.06
C GLY A 453 -19.70 -25.40 3.23
N ARG A 454 -18.78 -24.63 2.68
CA ARG A 454 -18.85 -23.16 2.67
C ARG A 454 -19.66 -22.67 1.47
N THR A 455 -20.70 -21.84 1.72
CA THR A 455 -21.52 -21.24 0.68
C THR A 455 -21.10 -19.80 0.40
N PRO A 456 -21.15 -19.33 -0.87
CA PRO A 456 -20.92 -17.93 -1.19
C PRO A 456 -21.88 -17.02 -0.41
N VAL A 457 -21.38 -15.87 0.03
CA VAL A 457 -22.18 -14.87 0.75
C VAL A 457 -22.85 -13.95 -0.26
N ASN A 458 -24.18 -13.87 -0.22
CA ASN A 458 -24.95 -12.96 -1.06
C ASN A 458 -24.83 -11.52 -0.53
N THR A 459 -24.15 -10.65 -1.29
CA THR A 459 -23.99 -9.24 -0.91
C THR A 459 -25.06 -8.38 -1.57
N VAL A 460 -25.80 -7.60 -0.78
CA VAL A 460 -26.83 -6.68 -1.26
C VAL A 460 -26.59 -5.25 -0.79
N LEU A 461 -26.85 -4.27 -1.65
CA LEU A 461 -26.76 -2.85 -1.36
C LEU A 461 -28.16 -2.32 -1.03
N VAL A 462 -28.35 -1.71 0.12
CA VAL A 462 -29.62 -1.15 0.58
C VAL A 462 -29.38 0.30 1.02
N ALA A 463 -30.25 1.21 0.60
CA ALA A 463 -30.19 2.58 1.11
C ALA A 463 -30.68 2.64 2.57
N ASP A 464 -30.11 3.52 3.37
CA ASP A 464 -30.44 3.69 4.80
C ASP A 464 -31.91 4.07 5.03
N SER A 465 -32.58 4.71 4.06
CA SER A 465 -34.02 4.94 4.09
C SER A 465 -34.86 3.65 4.22
N ARG A 466 -34.29 2.51 3.89
CA ARG A 466 -34.93 1.17 4.01
C ARG A 466 -34.41 0.39 5.24
N ARG A 467 -33.79 1.05 6.21
CA ARG A 467 -33.23 0.42 7.41
C ARG A 467 -34.27 -0.42 8.19
N LEU A 468 -35.51 0.06 8.28
CA LEU A 468 -36.59 -0.68 8.97
C LEU A 468 -36.88 -2.03 8.34
N GLU A 469 -36.83 -2.13 7.00
CA GLU A 469 -37.02 -3.42 6.30
C GLU A 469 -35.88 -4.40 6.63
N VAL A 470 -34.66 -3.90 6.80
CA VAL A 470 -33.50 -4.70 7.21
C VAL A 470 -33.69 -5.22 8.65
N VAL A 471 -34.16 -4.36 9.57
CA VAL A 471 -34.48 -4.74 10.96
C VAL A 471 -35.50 -5.86 11.02
N GLU A 472 -36.60 -5.78 10.22
CA GLU A 472 -37.62 -6.82 10.16
C GLU A 472 -37.07 -8.15 9.61
N ARG A 473 -36.19 -8.09 8.62
CA ARG A 473 -35.52 -9.30 8.11
C ARG A 473 -34.56 -9.94 9.11
N VAL A 474 -33.88 -9.12 9.92
CA VAL A 474 -33.05 -9.61 11.03
C VAL A 474 -33.93 -10.30 12.08
N ARG A 475 -35.06 -9.70 12.44
CA ARG A 475 -36.02 -10.31 13.37
C ARG A 475 -36.46 -11.69 12.88
N ALA A 476 -36.89 -11.78 11.61
CA ALA A 476 -37.35 -13.05 11.02
C ALA A 476 -36.23 -14.11 11.04
N ALA A 477 -34.99 -13.73 10.70
CA ALA A 477 -33.87 -14.63 10.74
C ALA A 477 -33.51 -15.10 12.15
N CYS A 478 -33.58 -14.22 13.15
CA CYS A 478 -33.36 -14.58 14.55
C CYS A 478 -34.46 -15.52 15.07
N ALA A 479 -35.72 -15.33 14.63
CA ALA A 479 -36.82 -16.22 14.95
C ALA A 479 -36.65 -17.64 14.36
N GLU A 480 -35.94 -17.77 13.22
CA GLU A 480 -35.54 -19.05 12.64
C GLU A 480 -34.30 -19.68 13.34
N GLY A 481 -33.81 -19.08 14.44
CA GLY A 481 -32.67 -19.55 15.18
C GLY A 481 -31.30 -19.16 14.59
N ARG A 482 -31.25 -18.26 13.59
CA ARG A 482 -30.04 -17.74 13.00
C ARG A 482 -29.50 -16.58 13.83
N GLN A 483 -28.19 -16.30 13.69
CA GLN A 483 -27.53 -15.19 14.36
C GLN A 483 -27.09 -14.13 13.35
N ALA A 484 -27.03 -12.87 13.80
CA ALA A 484 -26.68 -11.74 12.97
C ALA A 484 -25.60 -10.85 13.63
N TYR A 485 -24.73 -10.27 12.79
CA TYR A 485 -23.86 -9.15 13.14
C TYR A 485 -24.44 -7.85 12.60
N TRP A 486 -24.38 -6.80 13.39
CA TRP A 486 -24.69 -5.44 12.99
C TRP A 486 -23.49 -4.53 13.28
N VAL A 487 -22.81 -4.11 12.22
CA VAL A 487 -21.53 -3.35 12.32
C VAL A 487 -21.80 -1.87 12.09
N CYS A 488 -21.50 -1.06 13.09
CA CYS A 488 -21.52 0.39 13.03
C CYS A 488 -20.13 0.90 12.65
N THR A 489 -20.03 1.66 11.55
CA THR A 489 -18.76 2.26 11.12
C THR A 489 -18.61 3.67 11.66
N LEU A 490 -17.39 4.19 11.66
CA LEU A 490 -17.04 5.54 12.10
C LEU A 490 -17.80 6.63 11.34
N ILE A 491 -18.42 7.56 12.05
CA ILE A 491 -19.02 8.77 11.47
C ILE A 491 -17.99 9.91 11.37
N GLU A 492 -17.01 9.96 12.28
CA GLU A 492 -15.89 10.91 12.30
C GLU A 492 -14.61 10.19 12.77
N GLU A 493 -13.43 10.82 12.64
CA GLU A 493 -12.12 10.26 13.02
C GLU A 493 -11.94 10.04 14.56
N SER A 494 -13.03 10.10 15.34
CA SER A 494 -13.03 9.94 16.80
C SER A 494 -13.59 8.59 17.22
N GLU A 495 -12.76 7.78 17.86
CA GLU A 495 -13.15 6.50 18.48
C GLU A 495 -14.30 6.66 19.51
N GLU A 496 -14.42 7.84 20.11
CA GLU A 496 -15.48 8.18 21.08
C GLU A 496 -16.86 8.26 20.42
N LEU A 497 -16.94 8.91 19.29
CA LEU A 497 -18.19 9.05 18.54
C LEU A 497 -18.66 7.72 17.93
N THR A 498 -17.73 6.86 17.55
CA THR A 498 -18.05 5.51 17.08
C THR A 498 -18.64 4.63 18.15
N CYS A 499 -18.07 4.68 19.35
CA CYS A 499 -18.62 3.92 20.48
C CYS A 499 -20.03 4.41 20.81
N LYS A 500 -20.29 5.72 20.85
CA LYS A 500 -21.63 6.29 21.07
C LYS A 500 -22.63 5.90 19.98
N ALA A 501 -22.19 5.90 18.71
CA ALA A 501 -23.05 5.45 17.61
C ALA A 501 -23.45 3.97 17.76
N ALA A 502 -22.52 3.12 18.16
CA ALA A 502 -22.82 1.70 18.40
C ALA A 502 -23.73 1.51 19.63
N GLU A 503 -23.55 2.30 20.69
CA GLU A 503 -24.43 2.30 21.86
C GLU A 503 -25.86 2.74 21.50
N THR A 504 -26.00 3.84 20.74
CA THR A 504 -27.30 4.32 20.24
C THR A 504 -27.98 3.27 19.36
N THR A 505 -27.25 2.68 18.40
CA THR A 505 -27.78 1.61 17.55
C THR A 505 -28.20 0.39 18.36
N TYR A 506 -27.44 0.03 19.40
CA TYR A 506 -27.79 -1.06 20.30
C TYR A 506 -29.10 -0.78 21.03
N GLU A 507 -29.30 0.43 21.57
CA GLU A 507 -30.54 0.84 22.26
C GLU A 507 -31.75 0.82 21.30
N GLU A 508 -31.59 1.38 20.11
CA GLU A 508 -32.63 1.36 19.05
C GLU A 508 -33.01 -0.04 18.65
N LEU A 509 -32.03 -0.92 18.37
CA LEU A 509 -32.30 -2.29 17.96
C LEU A 509 -32.86 -3.14 19.10
N SER A 510 -32.42 -2.94 20.34
CA SER A 510 -32.95 -3.63 21.50
C SER A 510 -34.42 -3.25 21.74
N SER A 511 -34.78 -1.98 21.55
CA SER A 511 -36.16 -1.50 21.65
C SER A 511 -37.02 -2.00 20.52
N ALA A 512 -36.49 -1.96 19.25
CA ALA A 512 -37.24 -2.40 18.08
C ALA A 512 -37.43 -3.92 18.02
N LEU A 513 -36.45 -4.69 18.52
CA LEU A 513 -36.42 -6.17 18.48
C LEU A 513 -36.58 -6.76 19.88
N GLY A 514 -37.60 -6.33 20.62
CA GLY A 514 -37.81 -6.71 22.03
C GLY A 514 -37.85 -8.22 22.33
N ASP A 515 -38.03 -9.06 21.33
CA ASP A 515 -38.03 -10.52 21.38
C ASP A 515 -36.65 -11.14 21.05
N VAL A 516 -35.68 -10.34 20.59
CA VAL A 516 -34.32 -10.75 20.22
C VAL A 516 -33.33 -10.30 21.26
N ARG A 517 -32.49 -11.21 21.76
CA ARG A 517 -31.41 -10.86 22.68
C ARG A 517 -30.24 -10.24 21.92
N VAL A 518 -29.97 -8.97 22.20
CA VAL A 518 -28.95 -8.16 21.55
C VAL A 518 -27.74 -7.99 22.48
N GLY A 519 -26.54 -8.17 21.96
CA GLY A 519 -25.28 -7.87 22.63
C GLY A 519 -24.59 -6.66 21.99
N LEU A 520 -23.70 -5.98 22.74
CA LEU A 520 -22.91 -4.84 22.26
C LEU A 520 -21.43 -5.07 22.50
N ILE A 521 -20.60 -4.84 21.47
CA ILE A 521 -19.13 -4.84 21.59
C ILE A 521 -18.54 -3.62 20.89
N HIS A 522 -17.70 -2.84 21.59
CA HIS A 522 -16.96 -1.71 21.03
C HIS A 522 -15.54 -1.57 21.59
N GLY A 523 -14.72 -0.70 20.98
CA GLY A 523 -13.29 -0.54 21.29
C GLY A 523 -12.97 -0.33 22.77
N ARG A 524 -13.74 0.52 23.45
CA ARG A 524 -13.52 0.94 24.86
C ARG A 524 -13.86 -0.10 25.93
N MET A 525 -14.58 -1.17 25.59
CA MET A 525 -14.93 -2.20 26.56
C MET A 525 -13.69 -2.95 27.04
N LYS A 526 -13.70 -3.40 28.29
CA LYS A 526 -12.63 -4.21 28.86
C LYS A 526 -12.55 -5.56 28.12
N PRO A 527 -11.37 -6.10 27.90
CA PRO A 527 -11.19 -7.37 27.20
C PRO A 527 -11.99 -8.55 27.80
N ALA A 528 -12.09 -8.60 29.12
CA ALA A 528 -12.87 -9.63 29.80
C ALA A 528 -14.38 -9.54 29.48
N GLU A 529 -14.92 -8.32 29.39
CA GLU A 529 -16.33 -8.08 29.03
C GLU A 529 -16.57 -8.48 27.56
N LYS A 530 -15.67 -8.09 26.65
CA LYS A 530 -15.72 -8.51 25.24
C LYS A 530 -15.70 -10.03 25.10
N ALA A 531 -14.84 -10.70 25.84
CA ALA A 531 -14.72 -12.16 25.82
C ALA A 531 -16.01 -12.83 26.34
N ALA A 532 -16.62 -12.32 27.40
CA ALA A 532 -17.88 -12.84 27.94
C ALA A 532 -19.02 -12.72 26.94
N ILE A 533 -19.22 -11.53 26.35
CA ILE A 533 -20.28 -11.30 25.36
C ILE A 533 -20.07 -12.17 24.10
N MET A 534 -18.81 -12.31 23.64
CA MET A 534 -18.51 -13.18 22.52
C MET A 534 -18.77 -14.66 22.84
N ALA A 535 -18.53 -15.10 24.07
CA ALA A 535 -18.83 -16.47 24.50
C ALA A 535 -20.35 -16.71 24.50
N GLU A 536 -21.16 -15.77 25.02
CA GLU A 536 -22.63 -15.83 24.98
C GLU A 536 -23.16 -15.83 23.55
N PHE A 537 -22.59 -15.01 22.67
CA PHE A 537 -22.97 -15.00 21.26
C PHE A 537 -22.60 -16.33 20.58
N LYS A 538 -21.44 -16.89 20.83
CA LYS A 538 -21.00 -18.18 20.28
C LYS A 538 -21.88 -19.35 20.76
N GLN A 539 -22.36 -19.29 22.01
CA GLN A 539 -23.27 -20.29 22.59
C GLN A 539 -24.74 -20.14 22.09
N GLY A 540 -25.03 -19.10 21.32
CA GLY A 540 -26.40 -18.81 20.85
C GLY A 540 -27.29 -18.15 21.92
N ALA A 541 -26.72 -17.76 23.07
CA ALA A 541 -27.42 -16.99 24.10
C ALA A 541 -27.82 -15.60 23.61
N LEU A 542 -27.02 -15.01 22.74
CA LEU A 542 -27.31 -13.75 22.01
C LEU A 542 -27.58 -14.08 20.54
N GLN A 543 -28.58 -13.45 19.93
CA GLN A 543 -29.00 -13.68 18.55
C GLN A 543 -28.49 -12.54 17.62
N LEU A 544 -28.36 -11.32 18.15
CA LEU A 544 -27.84 -10.17 17.41
C LEU A 544 -26.65 -9.60 18.17
N LEU A 545 -25.55 -9.33 17.45
CA LEU A 545 -24.39 -8.66 18.02
C LEU A 545 -24.15 -7.33 17.29
N VAL A 546 -24.39 -6.23 18.02
CA VAL A 546 -24.03 -4.88 17.57
C VAL A 546 -22.56 -4.63 17.91
N ALA A 547 -21.80 -4.17 16.93
CA ALA A 547 -20.39 -3.93 17.16
C ALA A 547 -19.81 -2.82 16.30
N THR A 548 -18.68 -2.27 16.70
CA THR A 548 -17.80 -1.47 15.85
C THR A 548 -16.91 -2.40 15.01
N THR A 549 -16.02 -1.84 14.18
CA THR A 549 -15.07 -2.61 13.34
C THR A 549 -14.13 -3.54 14.12
N VAL A 550 -14.16 -3.51 15.46
CA VAL A 550 -13.38 -4.41 16.33
C VAL A 550 -13.68 -5.90 16.07
N ILE A 551 -14.81 -6.24 15.42
CA ILE A 551 -15.12 -7.62 15.01
C ILE A 551 -14.22 -8.14 13.87
N GLU A 552 -13.42 -7.30 13.23
CA GLU A 552 -12.45 -7.76 12.22
C GLU A 552 -11.55 -8.89 12.74
N VAL A 553 -11.45 -9.04 14.08
CA VAL A 553 -10.55 -9.98 14.74
C VAL A 553 -11.30 -11.21 15.27
N GLY A 554 -11.29 -12.26 14.48
CA GLY A 554 -10.98 -13.63 14.89
C GLY A 554 -12.02 -14.57 15.48
N VAL A 555 -13.29 -14.24 15.80
CA VAL A 555 -14.18 -15.24 16.40
C VAL A 555 -15.06 -15.96 15.36
N ASP A 556 -15.01 -17.28 15.38
CA ASP A 556 -15.81 -18.14 14.51
C ASP A 556 -17.16 -18.48 15.15
N VAL A 557 -18.26 -18.04 14.50
CA VAL A 557 -19.63 -18.33 14.91
C VAL A 557 -20.38 -18.96 13.73
N PRO A 558 -20.40 -20.31 13.61
CA PRO A 558 -20.94 -21.00 12.44
C PRO A 558 -22.43 -20.70 12.17
N ASN A 559 -23.20 -20.38 13.20
CA ASN A 559 -24.64 -20.08 13.11
C ASN A 559 -24.93 -18.63 12.67
N SER A 560 -23.90 -17.79 12.55
CA SER A 560 -24.08 -16.42 12.07
C SER A 560 -24.16 -16.40 10.54
N SER A 561 -25.36 -16.08 10.02
CA SER A 561 -25.67 -16.08 8.59
C SER A 561 -25.98 -14.70 8.03
N LEU A 562 -26.05 -13.68 8.87
CA LEU A 562 -26.34 -12.31 8.47
C LEU A 562 -25.24 -11.35 8.94
N MET A 563 -24.78 -10.51 8.04
CA MET A 563 -23.87 -9.41 8.31
C MET A 563 -24.49 -8.11 7.80
N ILE A 564 -24.77 -7.18 8.68
CA ILE A 564 -25.25 -5.85 8.32
C ILE A 564 -24.11 -4.86 8.59
N ILE A 565 -23.78 -4.02 7.62
CA ILE A 565 -22.72 -2.99 7.75
C ILE A 565 -23.35 -1.64 7.43
N GLU A 566 -23.43 -0.76 8.41
CA GLU A 566 -23.89 0.63 8.25
C GLU A 566 -22.75 1.52 7.72
N ASN A 567 -23.10 2.44 6.83
CA ASN A 567 -22.18 3.37 6.15
C ASN A 567 -20.93 2.68 5.56
N PRO A 568 -21.10 1.62 4.75
CA PRO A 568 -20.01 0.82 4.21
C PRO A 568 -19.08 1.62 3.28
N GLU A 569 -19.57 2.74 2.72
CA GLU A 569 -18.79 3.66 1.87
C GLU A 569 -17.59 4.27 2.58
N ARG A 570 -17.54 4.20 3.91
CA ARG A 570 -16.43 4.71 4.74
C ARG A 570 -15.33 3.69 4.98
N LEU A 571 -15.61 2.41 4.71
CA LEU A 571 -14.64 1.34 4.87
C LEU A 571 -13.88 1.05 3.57
N GLY A 572 -12.67 0.58 3.71
CA GLY A 572 -11.91 0.03 2.59
C GLY A 572 -12.46 -1.32 2.13
N LEU A 573 -12.17 -1.69 0.86
CA LEU A 573 -12.60 -2.98 0.30
C LEU A 573 -12.08 -4.16 1.10
N ALA A 574 -10.82 -4.11 1.54
CA ALA A 574 -10.23 -5.15 2.38
C ALA A 574 -10.98 -5.34 3.70
N GLN A 575 -11.39 -4.25 4.37
CA GLN A 575 -12.16 -4.31 5.61
C GLN A 575 -13.57 -4.87 5.39
N LEU A 576 -14.26 -4.40 4.34
CA LEU A 576 -15.57 -4.92 3.97
C LEU A 576 -15.51 -6.43 3.67
N HIS A 577 -14.47 -6.87 2.96
CA HIS A 577 -14.25 -8.27 2.66
C HIS A 577 -13.97 -9.11 3.91
N GLN A 578 -13.15 -8.64 4.84
CA GLN A 578 -12.89 -9.30 6.12
C GLN A 578 -14.16 -9.43 6.96
N LEU A 579 -14.98 -8.38 7.05
CA LEU A 579 -16.27 -8.41 7.75
C LEU A 579 -17.23 -9.39 7.10
N ARG A 580 -17.37 -9.36 5.76
CA ARG A 580 -18.19 -10.33 5.02
C ARG A 580 -17.76 -11.77 5.28
N GLY A 581 -16.45 -12.01 5.38
CA GLY A 581 -15.90 -13.33 5.69
C GLY A 581 -16.22 -13.88 7.08
N ARG A 582 -16.85 -13.08 7.96
CA ARG A 582 -17.33 -13.54 9.29
C ARG A 582 -18.62 -14.35 9.24
N VAL A 583 -19.35 -14.27 8.15
CA VAL A 583 -20.54 -15.10 7.88
C VAL A 583 -20.25 -16.12 6.77
N GLY A 584 -21.17 -17.05 6.52
CA GLY A 584 -20.95 -18.09 5.50
C GLY A 584 -20.08 -19.27 5.97
N ARG A 585 -19.98 -19.48 7.29
CA ARG A 585 -19.17 -20.57 7.87
C ARG A 585 -20.01 -21.81 8.26
N GLY A 586 -21.33 -21.71 8.12
CA GLY A 586 -22.27 -22.80 8.31
C GLY A 586 -22.92 -23.24 7.01
N SER A 587 -23.85 -24.20 7.09
CA SER A 587 -24.61 -24.71 5.93
C SER A 587 -25.77 -23.78 5.48
N ALA A 588 -26.11 -22.77 6.27
CA ALA A 588 -27.19 -21.84 5.95
C ALA A 588 -26.72 -20.79 4.91
N VAL A 589 -27.66 -20.44 4.00
CA VAL A 589 -27.42 -19.33 3.05
C VAL A 589 -27.14 -18.03 3.83
N SER A 590 -26.05 -17.39 3.52
CA SER A 590 -25.58 -16.20 4.24
C SER A 590 -25.69 -14.94 3.39
N HIS A 591 -26.01 -13.84 4.06
CA HIS A 591 -26.19 -12.53 3.44
C HIS A 591 -25.32 -11.46 4.10
N CYS A 592 -24.75 -10.58 3.28
CA CYS A 592 -24.09 -9.35 3.71
C CYS A 592 -24.88 -8.15 3.17
N VAL A 593 -25.46 -7.37 4.07
CA VAL A 593 -26.24 -6.17 3.74
C VAL A 593 -25.36 -4.95 3.96
N LEU A 594 -25.08 -4.22 2.88
CA LEU A 594 -24.33 -2.96 2.90
C LEU A 594 -25.35 -1.81 2.90
N LEU A 595 -25.57 -1.21 4.08
CA LEU A 595 -26.56 -0.16 4.31
C LEU A 595 -25.90 1.21 4.13
N TYR A 596 -26.04 1.78 2.91
CA TYR A 596 -25.32 2.99 2.52
C TYR A 596 -26.19 4.26 2.63
N HIS A 597 -25.53 5.41 2.83
CA HIS A 597 -26.16 6.73 2.83
C HIS A 597 -26.08 7.41 1.45
N PRO A 598 -27.21 7.72 0.77
CA PRO A 598 -27.19 8.46 -0.49
C PRO A 598 -26.98 9.97 -0.28
N PRO A 599 -26.31 10.70 -1.25
CA PRO A 599 -25.75 10.18 -2.49
C PRO A 599 -24.35 9.58 -2.31
N LEU A 600 -24.10 8.46 -2.97
CA LEU A 600 -22.74 7.89 -3.01
C LEU A 600 -21.83 8.68 -3.94
N SER A 601 -20.58 8.89 -3.53
CA SER A 601 -19.52 9.35 -4.42
C SER A 601 -19.26 8.33 -5.54
N GLN A 602 -18.59 8.75 -6.61
CA GLN A 602 -18.24 7.83 -7.70
C GLN A 602 -17.39 6.65 -7.21
N ILE A 603 -16.37 6.93 -6.39
CA ILE A 603 -15.50 5.91 -5.77
C ILE A 603 -16.30 5.00 -4.83
N GLY A 604 -17.19 5.57 -3.99
CA GLY A 604 -18.05 4.79 -3.11
C GLY A 604 -18.95 3.83 -3.88
N ARG A 605 -19.55 4.27 -4.99
CA ARG A 605 -20.38 3.44 -5.87
C ARG A 605 -19.60 2.30 -6.50
N GLN A 606 -18.39 2.58 -7.01
CA GLN A 606 -17.51 1.55 -7.58
C GLN A 606 -17.11 0.52 -6.52
N ARG A 607 -16.69 0.96 -5.33
CA ARG A 607 -16.28 0.10 -4.21
C ARG A 607 -17.39 -0.84 -3.78
N LEU A 608 -18.59 -0.32 -3.53
CA LEU A 608 -19.72 -1.15 -3.13
C LEU A 608 -20.22 -2.06 -4.27
N GLY A 609 -20.08 -1.62 -5.54
CA GLY A 609 -20.35 -2.43 -6.72
C GLY A 609 -19.47 -3.68 -6.76
N ILE A 610 -18.16 -3.54 -6.56
CA ILE A 610 -17.20 -4.65 -6.52
C ILE A 610 -17.59 -5.67 -5.45
N MET A 611 -17.93 -5.21 -4.25
CA MET A 611 -18.35 -6.10 -3.15
C MET A 611 -19.59 -6.93 -3.47
N ARG A 612 -20.49 -6.40 -4.31
CA ARG A 612 -21.71 -7.12 -4.77
C ARG A 612 -21.41 -8.12 -5.88
N GLU A 613 -20.46 -7.79 -6.76
CA GLU A 613 -20.18 -8.55 -7.99
C GLU A 613 -19.34 -9.79 -7.75
N THR A 614 -18.44 -9.76 -6.76
CA THR A 614 -17.52 -10.87 -6.51
C THR A 614 -17.39 -11.23 -5.03
N ASN A 615 -17.17 -12.53 -4.79
CA ASN A 615 -16.77 -13.05 -3.49
C ASN A 615 -15.26 -13.37 -3.41
N ASP A 616 -14.55 -13.30 -4.54
CA ASP A 616 -13.12 -13.59 -4.62
C ASP A 616 -12.29 -12.46 -4.01
N GLY A 617 -11.59 -12.77 -2.92
CA GLY A 617 -10.77 -11.81 -2.19
C GLY A 617 -9.58 -11.31 -2.99
N PHE A 618 -9.04 -12.10 -3.94
CA PHE A 618 -7.94 -11.65 -4.79
C PHE A 618 -8.40 -10.61 -5.80
N VAL A 619 -9.55 -10.82 -6.43
CA VAL A 619 -10.18 -9.84 -7.33
C VAL A 619 -10.51 -8.55 -6.58
N ILE A 620 -11.03 -8.67 -5.34
CA ILE A 620 -11.33 -7.50 -4.49
C ILE A 620 -10.05 -6.73 -4.15
N ALA A 621 -8.95 -7.43 -3.84
CA ALA A 621 -7.68 -6.81 -3.51
C ALA A 621 -7.06 -6.09 -4.74
N GLU A 622 -7.15 -6.69 -5.93
CA GLU A 622 -6.72 -6.04 -7.18
C GLU A 622 -7.52 -4.76 -7.45
N LYS A 623 -8.84 -4.81 -7.29
CA LYS A 623 -9.71 -3.64 -7.45
C LYS A 623 -9.51 -2.58 -6.36
N ASP A 624 -9.18 -2.96 -5.12
CA ASP A 624 -8.83 -2.01 -4.06
C ASP A 624 -7.52 -1.28 -4.39
N LEU A 625 -6.55 -2.00 -4.96
CA LEU A 625 -5.29 -1.44 -5.43
C LEU A 625 -5.50 -0.46 -6.60
N GLU A 626 -6.35 -0.81 -7.59
CA GLU A 626 -6.73 0.08 -8.69
C GLU A 626 -7.39 1.38 -8.20
N LEU A 627 -8.27 1.29 -7.20
CA LEU A 627 -9.02 2.45 -6.69
C LEU A 627 -8.21 3.38 -5.79
N ARG A 628 -7.26 2.86 -5.01
CA ARG A 628 -6.48 3.62 -4.04
C ARG A 628 -5.08 3.98 -4.52
N GLY A 629 -4.54 3.19 -5.44
CA GLY A 629 -3.13 3.21 -5.79
C GLY A 629 -2.23 2.50 -4.75
N PRO A 630 -1.01 2.14 -5.15
CA PRO A 630 -0.08 1.35 -4.32
C PRO A 630 0.38 2.08 -3.05
N GLY A 631 0.45 3.41 -3.06
CA GLY A 631 0.92 4.24 -1.94
C GLY A 631 0.01 4.21 -0.71
N GLU A 632 -1.32 4.24 -0.91
CA GLU A 632 -2.28 4.17 0.21
C GLU A 632 -2.43 2.76 0.77
N MET A 633 -2.37 1.74 -0.08
CA MET A 633 -2.58 0.35 0.33
C MET A 633 -1.44 -0.18 1.20
N LEU A 634 -0.21 0.27 0.94
CA LEU A 634 0.98 -0.11 1.70
C LEU A 634 1.17 0.71 2.98
N GLY A 635 0.36 1.74 3.21
CA GLY A 635 0.40 2.58 4.39
C GLY A 635 1.70 3.38 4.49
N THR A 636 1.75 4.55 3.89
CA THR A 636 2.92 5.43 3.76
C THR A 636 3.65 5.77 5.07
N ARG A 637 3.10 5.41 6.24
CA ARG A 637 3.70 5.66 7.56
C ARG A 637 4.16 4.42 8.34
N GLN A 638 3.80 3.20 7.93
CA GLN A 638 4.04 2.02 8.77
C GLN A 638 5.03 0.99 8.23
N THR A 639 5.39 1.00 6.94
CA THR A 639 6.09 -0.15 6.36
C THR A 639 7.47 0.13 5.81
N GLY A 640 7.97 1.37 5.77
CA GLY A 640 9.27 1.64 5.13
C GLY A 640 9.33 1.16 3.67
N LEU A 641 8.20 0.90 3.05
CA LEU A 641 8.10 0.40 1.69
C LEU A 641 8.32 1.53 0.69
N LEU A 642 9.10 1.21 -0.28
CA LEU A 642 9.70 1.99 -1.34
C LEU A 642 8.71 2.95 -2.01
N GLN A 643 8.94 4.24 -1.86
CA GLN A 643 8.44 5.22 -2.81
C GLN A 643 9.34 5.15 -4.03
N PHE A 644 8.83 4.57 -5.12
CA PHE A 644 9.49 4.68 -6.41
C PHE A 644 9.52 6.14 -6.85
N LYS A 645 10.61 6.53 -7.51
CA LYS A 645 10.79 7.89 -8.04
C LYS A 645 10.09 8.06 -9.39
N VAL A 646 10.05 7.02 -10.19
CA VAL A 646 9.58 7.00 -11.57
C VAL A 646 8.55 5.91 -11.80
N ALA A 647 8.84 4.70 -11.36
CA ALA A 647 7.98 3.54 -11.56
C ALA A 647 6.67 3.64 -10.78
N ASP A 648 5.60 3.13 -11.37
CA ASP A 648 4.31 2.91 -10.72
C ASP A 648 3.92 1.44 -10.91
N LEU A 649 3.73 0.72 -9.79
CA LEU A 649 3.48 -0.73 -9.83
C LEU A 649 2.18 -1.12 -10.55
N MET A 650 1.22 -0.20 -10.67
CA MET A 650 -0.01 -0.45 -11.42
C MET A 650 0.18 -0.20 -12.89
N ARG A 651 0.72 0.96 -13.24
CA ARG A 651 1.01 1.37 -14.61
C ARG A 651 2.02 0.42 -15.26
N ASP A 652 3.09 0.09 -14.52
CA ASP A 652 4.25 -0.63 -15.03
C ASP A 652 4.20 -2.14 -14.69
N ALA A 653 3.02 -2.69 -14.33
CA ALA A 653 2.83 -4.09 -13.95
C ALA A 653 3.32 -5.06 -15.04
N ASP A 654 3.12 -4.70 -16.30
CA ASP A 654 3.52 -5.50 -17.46
C ASP A 654 5.04 -5.64 -17.60
N LEU A 655 5.83 -4.75 -16.97
CA LEU A 655 7.29 -4.84 -16.94
C LEU A 655 7.82 -5.90 -15.96
N LEU A 656 7.04 -6.26 -14.93
CA LEU A 656 7.53 -7.10 -13.83
C LEU A 656 8.07 -8.48 -14.26
N PRO A 657 7.47 -9.20 -15.23
CA PRO A 657 8.05 -10.45 -15.75
C PRO A 657 9.41 -10.22 -16.39
N ALA A 658 9.52 -9.23 -17.28
CA ALA A 658 10.77 -8.86 -17.95
C ALA A 658 11.85 -8.41 -16.97
N VAL A 659 11.49 -7.60 -16.00
CA VAL A 659 12.38 -7.15 -14.91
C VAL A 659 12.94 -8.31 -14.10
N ARG A 660 12.12 -9.33 -13.79
CA ARG A 660 12.56 -10.51 -13.07
C ARG A 660 13.58 -11.32 -13.88
N ASP A 661 13.28 -11.55 -15.14
CA ASP A 661 14.16 -12.31 -16.03
C ASP A 661 15.48 -11.55 -16.27
N ALA A 662 15.41 -10.22 -16.44
CA ALA A 662 16.57 -9.35 -16.54
C ALA A 662 17.42 -9.35 -15.26
N ALA A 663 16.80 -9.35 -14.08
CA ALA A 663 17.51 -9.41 -12.80
C ALA A 663 18.29 -10.72 -12.67
N GLN A 664 17.68 -11.86 -13.03
CA GLN A 664 18.34 -13.14 -13.01
C GLN A 664 19.51 -13.18 -14.00
N ALA A 665 19.30 -12.75 -15.25
CA ALA A 665 20.35 -12.68 -16.25
C ALA A 665 21.52 -11.79 -15.81
N LEU A 666 21.21 -10.65 -15.16
CA LEU A 666 22.23 -9.71 -14.67
C LEU A 666 23.10 -10.33 -13.57
N LEU A 667 22.49 -11.05 -12.63
CA LEU A 667 23.22 -11.75 -11.55
C LEU A 667 24.12 -12.87 -12.10
N GLU A 668 23.64 -13.61 -13.08
CA GLU A 668 24.36 -14.76 -13.65
C GLU A 668 25.47 -14.32 -14.62
N ARG A 669 25.23 -13.35 -15.50
CA ARG A 669 26.12 -13.01 -16.62
C ARG A 669 26.91 -11.72 -16.40
N TRP A 670 26.39 -10.75 -15.65
CA TRP A 670 27.02 -9.43 -15.43
C TRP A 670 26.97 -8.97 -13.97
N PRO A 671 27.44 -9.76 -12.99
CA PRO A 671 27.34 -9.43 -11.57
C PRO A 671 28.03 -8.13 -11.17
N GLN A 672 29.02 -7.66 -11.96
CA GLN A 672 29.73 -6.41 -11.76
C GLN A 672 28.84 -5.16 -11.95
N HIS A 673 27.73 -5.24 -12.69
CA HIS A 673 26.79 -4.15 -12.93
C HIS A 673 25.78 -3.97 -11.80
N VAL A 674 25.58 -4.99 -10.97
CA VAL A 674 24.55 -4.98 -9.92
C VAL A 674 24.79 -3.92 -8.85
N SER A 675 26.01 -3.83 -8.29
CA SER A 675 26.31 -2.84 -7.24
C SER A 675 26.16 -1.40 -7.72
N PRO A 676 26.66 -1.01 -8.92
CA PRO A 676 26.44 0.33 -9.44
C PRO A 676 24.98 0.71 -9.65
N LEU A 677 24.14 -0.22 -10.10
CA LEU A 677 22.69 0.00 -10.23
C LEU A 677 22.03 0.23 -8.88
N LEU A 678 22.34 -0.62 -7.88
CA LEU A 678 21.88 -0.44 -6.51
C LEU A 678 22.28 0.91 -5.92
N ASP A 679 23.54 1.30 -6.11
CA ASP A 679 24.05 2.59 -5.63
C ASP A 679 23.35 3.80 -6.28
N ARG A 680 22.91 3.68 -7.53
CA ARG A 680 22.20 4.76 -8.23
C ARG A 680 20.83 5.06 -7.63
N TRP A 681 20.05 4.04 -7.39
CA TRP A 681 18.64 4.17 -7.02
C TRP A 681 18.39 4.11 -5.51
N LEU A 682 19.23 3.38 -4.75
CA LEU A 682 19.01 3.04 -3.34
C LEU A 682 19.99 3.72 -2.37
N ARG A 683 20.62 4.84 -2.75
CA ARG A 683 21.63 5.55 -1.95
C ARG A 683 21.27 5.79 -0.49
N HIS A 684 19.99 6.05 -0.20
CA HIS A 684 19.49 6.19 1.17
C HIS A 684 18.97 4.88 1.76
N GLY A 685 19.00 3.80 0.98
CA GLY A 685 18.46 2.48 1.31
C GLY A 685 19.46 1.48 1.88
N GLN A 686 20.74 1.84 2.08
CA GLN A 686 21.68 0.96 2.81
C GLN A 686 21.23 0.66 4.25
N GLN A 687 20.32 1.46 4.82
CA GLN A 687 19.65 1.13 6.08
C GLN A 687 18.61 0.00 5.95
N TYR A 688 18.09 -0.29 4.75
CA TYR A 688 17.08 -1.34 4.54
C TYR A 688 17.67 -2.74 4.35
N GLY A 689 18.94 -2.88 4.00
CA GLY A 689 19.65 -4.16 3.93
C GLY A 689 20.22 -4.62 5.28
N GLN A 690 20.17 -3.76 6.32
CA GLN A 690 20.58 -4.08 7.68
C GLN A 690 19.42 -4.14 8.69
N VAL A 691 18.17 -3.97 8.21
CA VAL A 691 16.98 -4.03 9.08
C VAL A 691 16.21 -5.32 8.84
#